data_45daeb3a70bd524c3123d21d2ab9fe0e
#
_entry.id   45daeb3a70bd524c3123d21d2ab9fe0e
#
_cell.length_a   1.000
_cell.length_b   1.000
_cell.length_c   1.000
_cell.angle_alpha   90.00
_cell.angle_beta   90.00
_cell.angle_gamma   90.00
#
_symmetry.space_group_name_H-M   'P 1'
#
loop_
_entity.id
_entity.type
_entity.pdbx_description
1 polymer ?
#
loop_
_entity_poly.entity_id
_entity_poly.type
_entity_poly.pdbx_seq_one_letter_code
_entity_poly.pdbx_strand_id
1 'polypeptide(L)'
;MKKDELRYLQRLAEIYPTIGKASTEIINLQSILNLPKGTEHFMSDLHGEYQAFSHVLRNGSGAVRKKIDDVFGHTLSNNDKRSLATLIYYPKEKMDLVKDTEEDMENWYKITLYRLIEICKTTASKYTRSKVRKALPADYAYVIEELITEKAEVLDKEAYYDSIVNTIIEIGSAENFIIALAELIQRLVVDHLHILGDIYDRGPAPHFIMDRLMQYHSLDIQWGNHDVVWMGAAAGQKACIATVVRNSIRYGNLDILEDGYGINMLPLATFVMEAYKDDPCEIFAMKGASNYNVLEEELGKKMHKAIAVIQFKLEGKLVRRHKEFQMEDRALLHRINPEKGTITLPDGKEYPLRDNNFPTIDWKHPYELTAGEKEVMDKLSSAFRNCEKLQNHIRLLLDKGGLYTVYNGNLLFHGSIPLNEDGTFREVQIYGKSYKGKELYDVLETYVRRAFYSVGKEEQKKGRDIMWYIWAAPNSPLFGKSKMSTFERYFIEDSSTHEEKKNAYYRLWENEEVVDNMLREFGLNPEKGHIINGHVPVHQSEGESPVKCDGKVIVIDGGFSKPYQKVTGIAGYTLIYNSYGLNLTAHEPFTSKADAVARETDIVSNRVAVSYMSRRQLVGDTDTGHALKERIQELIQLLDAYRTGIIKEKK
;
A
#
# COMPACT_ATOMS: atom_id res chain seq x y z
N MET A 1 10.08 11.55 44.65
CA MET A 1 10.21 11.58 43.19
C MET A 1 11.61 11.13 42.79
N LYS A 2 11.73 10.17 41.83
CA LYS A 2 13.03 9.68 41.33
C LYS A 2 13.73 10.80 40.52
N LYS A 3 15.07 10.79 40.46
CA LYS A 3 15.84 11.80 39.70
C LYS A 3 15.48 11.89 38.23
N ASP A 4 15.21 10.77 37.60
CA ASP A 4 14.83 10.71 36.19
C ASP A 4 13.41 11.25 35.95
N GLU A 5 12.49 11.00 36.85
CA GLU A 5 11.13 11.53 36.82
C GLU A 5 11.12 13.06 36.93
N LEU A 6 11.92 13.62 37.84
CA LEU A 6 12.08 15.07 37.97
C LEU A 6 12.65 15.68 36.69
N ARG A 7 13.67 15.05 36.09
CA ARG A 7 14.28 15.52 34.85
C ARG A 7 13.28 15.48 33.67
N TYR A 8 12.44 14.47 33.63
CA TYR A 8 11.38 14.38 32.63
C TYR A 8 10.35 15.49 32.80
N LEU A 9 9.86 15.73 34.03
CA LEU A 9 8.89 16.79 34.28
C LEU A 9 9.49 18.19 34.04
N GLN A 10 10.78 18.37 34.28
CA GLN A 10 11.47 19.63 33.92
C GLN A 10 11.47 19.90 32.41
N ARG A 11 11.67 18.86 31.58
CA ARG A 11 11.56 18.99 30.12
C ARG A 11 10.12 19.25 29.68
N LEU A 12 9.15 18.57 30.31
CA LEU A 12 7.74 18.80 30.03
C LEU A 12 7.33 20.24 30.38
N ALA A 13 7.91 20.82 31.46
CA ALA A 13 7.72 22.20 31.86
C ALA A 13 8.27 23.22 30.85
N GLU A 14 9.20 22.85 29.98
CA GLU A 14 9.65 23.73 28.87
C GLU A 14 8.55 23.92 27.83
N ILE A 15 7.72 22.89 27.59
CA ILE A 15 6.60 22.93 26.66
C ILE A 15 5.37 23.58 27.29
N TYR A 16 5.10 23.26 28.56
CA TYR A 16 3.96 23.76 29.36
C TYR A 16 4.43 24.53 30.57
N PRO A 17 4.97 25.76 30.39
CA PRO A 17 5.70 26.47 31.42
C PRO A 17 4.85 27.02 32.58
N THR A 18 3.52 26.95 32.49
CA THR A 18 2.61 27.45 33.54
C THR A 18 1.50 26.45 33.84
N ILE A 19 0.94 26.52 35.04
CA ILE A 19 -0.27 25.78 35.47
C ILE A 19 -1.39 26.01 34.46
N GLY A 20 -1.63 27.22 33.96
CA GLY A 20 -2.65 27.55 33.01
C GLY A 20 -2.47 26.81 31.68
N LYS A 21 -1.25 26.76 31.12
CA LYS A 21 -0.97 26.03 29.86
C LYS A 21 -1.12 24.53 30.04
N ALA A 22 -0.61 23.95 31.11
CA ALA A 22 -0.76 22.53 31.40
C ALA A 22 -2.23 22.15 31.61
N SER A 23 -3.00 22.94 32.38
CA SER A 23 -4.42 22.73 32.61
C SER A 23 -5.24 22.79 31.29
N THR A 24 -4.97 23.80 30.45
CA THR A 24 -5.63 23.96 29.15
C THR A 24 -5.40 22.74 28.26
N GLU A 25 -4.16 22.23 28.21
CA GLU A 25 -3.85 21.03 27.43
C GLU A 25 -4.54 19.79 27.98
N ILE A 26 -4.59 19.58 29.31
CA ILE A 26 -5.34 18.47 29.90
C ILE A 26 -6.81 18.52 29.49
N ILE A 27 -7.43 19.70 29.58
CA ILE A 27 -8.85 19.88 29.21
C ILE A 27 -9.04 19.56 27.71
N ASN A 28 -8.13 20.03 26.86
CA ASN A 28 -8.15 19.75 25.42
C ASN A 28 -8.03 18.26 25.14
N LEU A 29 -7.02 17.59 25.69
CA LEU A 29 -6.78 16.15 25.49
C LEU A 29 -7.96 15.32 26.03
N GLN A 30 -8.49 15.65 27.23
CA GLN A 30 -9.64 14.96 27.81
C GLN A 30 -10.90 15.11 26.95
N SER A 31 -11.09 16.27 26.31
CA SER A 31 -12.20 16.50 25.39
C SER A 31 -12.08 15.66 24.12
N ILE A 32 -10.85 15.54 23.57
CA ILE A 32 -10.56 14.74 22.38
C ILE A 32 -10.91 13.26 22.59
N LEU A 33 -10.68 12.71 23.78
CA LEU A 33 -11.00 11.31 24.10
C LEU A 33 -12.49 10.97 23.90
N ASN A 34 -13.38 11.96 23.96
CA ASN A 34 -14.83 11.79 23.81
C ASN A 34 -15.31 11.99 22.35
N LEU A 35 -14.44 12.34 21.42
CA LEU A 35 -14.81 12.39 20.01
C LEU A 35 -14.98 10.98 19.43
N PRO A 36 -15.80 10.81 18.39
CA PRO A 36 -15.90 9.54 17.68
C PRO A 36 -14.54 9.11 17.12
N LYS A 37 -14.28 7.78 17.17
CA LYS A 37 -13.12 7.18 16.49
C LYS A 37 -13.09 7.61 15.02
N GLY A 38 -11.91 7.96 14.52
CA GLY A 38 -11.66 8.25 13.12
C GLY A 38 -11.94 7.05 12.21
N THR A 39 -12.05 7.32 10.92
CA THR A 39 -12.29 6.28 9.90
C THR A 39 -10.97 5.82 9.30
N GLU A 40 -10.67 4.54 9.39
CA GLU A 40 -9.51 3.88 8.79
C GLU A 40 -9.95 3.12 7.55
N HIS A 41 -9.17 3.21 6.48
CA HIS A 41 -9.33 2.42 5.26
C HIS A 41 -8.13 1.51 5.06
N PHE A 42 -8.39 0.26 4.67
CA PHE A 42 -7.38 -0.75 4.42
C PHE A 42 -7.51 -1.22 2.98
N MET A 43 -6.42 -1.16 2.23
CA MET A 43 -6.34 -1.59 0.83
C MET A 43 -5.09 -2.43 0.63
N SER A 44 -5.12 -3.38 -0.31
CA SER A 44 -4.02 -4.29 -0.60
C SER A 44 -3.88 -4.52 -2.10
N ASP A 45 -2.70 -4.99 -2.52
CA ASP A 45 -2.45 -5.54 -3.87
C ASP A 45 -2.82 -4.58 -5.01
N LEU A 46 -2.38 -3.32 -4.89
CA LEU A 46 -2.72 -2.24 -5.83
C LEU A 46 -2.08 -2.44 -7.21
N HIS A 47 -0.91 -3.08 -7.26
CA HIS A 47 -0.22 -3.53 -8.47
C HIS A 47 -0.24 -2.51 -9.62
N GLY A 48 0.09 -1.25 -9.35
CA GLY A 48 0.18 -0.22 -10.37
C GLY A 48 -1.14 0.23 -11.01
N GLU A 49 -2.29 -0.19 -10.51
CA GLU A 49 -3.61 0.19 -11.02
C GLU A 49 -4.06 1.57 -10.51
N TYR A 50 -3.30 2.60 -10.87
CA TYR A 50 -3.47 3.96 -10.37
C TYR A 50 -4.86 4.55 -10.58
N GLN A 51 -5.50 4.29 -11.73
CA GLN A 51 -6.80 4.91 -12.02
C GLN A 51 -7.89 4.41 -11.08
N ALA A 52 -7.97 3.09 -10.89
CA ALA A 52 -8.91 2.47 -9.95
C ALA A 52 -8.61 2.89 -8.50
N PHE A 53 -7.34 2.83 -8.09
CA PHE A 53 -6.89 3.30 -6.77
C PHE A 53 -7.24 4.76 -6.52
N SER A 54 -6.95 5.65 -7.48
CA SER A 54 -7.26 7.08 -7.36
C SER A 54 -8.76 7.33 -7.23
N HIS A 55 -9.59 6.58 -7.96
CA HIS A 55 -11.05 6.68 -7.84
C HIS A 55 -11.54 6.24 -6.46
N VAL A 56 -11.04 5.12 -5.95
CA VAL A 56 -11.39 4.62 -4.61
C VAL A 56 -10.98 5.59 -3.49
N LEU A 57 -9.83 6.25 -3.63
CA LEU A 57 -9.44 7.31 -2.69
C LEU A 57 -10.38 8.51 -2.74
N ARG A 58 -10.80 8.93 -3.94
CA ARG A 58 -11.67 10.10 -4.14
C ARG A 58 -13.09 9.87 -3.63
N ASN A 59 -13.64 8.69 -3.85
CA ASN A 59 -14.98 8.34 -3.37
C ASN A 59 -14.99 7.89 -1.90
N GLY A 60 -13.79 7.71 -1.28
CA GLY A 60 -13.64 7.20 0.07
C GLY A 60 -14.29 5.84 0.25
N SER A 61 -14.15 4.94 -0.75
CA SER A 61 -14.81 3.61 -0.78
C SER A 61 -16.33 3.71 -0.55
N GLY A 62 -16.95 4.74 -1.14
CA GLY A 62 -18.38 5.06 -1.00
C GLY A 62 -18.75 5.85 0.28
N ALA A 63 -17.77 6.29 1.08
CA ALA A 63 -18.06 7.09 2.27
C ALA A 63 -18.57 8.49 1.92
N VAL A 64 -18.10 9.09 0.82
CA VAL A 64 -18.61 10.38 0.32
C VAL A 64 -20.08 10.27 -0.03
N ARG A 65 -20.48 9.24 -0.79
CA ARG A 65 -21.89 9.01 -1.16
C ARG A 65 -22.76 8.86 0.08
N LYS A 66 -22.29 8.09 1.06
CA LYS A 66 -23.01 7.95 2.34
C LYS A 66 -23.18 9.29 3.05
N LYS A 67 -22.18 10.18 3.03
CA LYS A 67 -22.31 11.52 3.62
C LYS A 67 -23.34 12.38 2.91
N ILE A 68 -23.41 12.31 1.57
CA ILE A 68 -24.46 12.97 0.80
C ILE A 68 -25.84 12.47 1.19
N ASP A 69 -25.99 11.15 1.36
CA ASP A 69 -27.25 10.53 1.79
C ASP A 69 -27.61 10.92 3.23
N ASP A 70 -26.62 10.95 4.15
CA ASP A 70 -26.83 11.37 5.56
C ASP A 70 -27.29 12.85 5.65
N VAL A 71 -26.78 13.74 4.77
CA VAL A 71 -27.11 15.18 4.79
C VAL A 71 -28.46 15.44 4.13
N PHE A 72 -28.69 14.89 2.95
CA PHE A 72 -29.82 15.29 2.10
C PHE A 72 -31.00 14.31 2.15
N GLY A 73 -30.82 13.11 2.64
CA GLY A 73 -31.91 12.13 2.79
C GLY A 73 -32.77 12.02 1.54
N HIS A 74 -34.05 12.39 1.65
CA HIS A 74 -35.02 12.41 0.55
C HIS A 74 -35.15 13.78 -0.13
N THR A 75 -34.44 14.83 0.32
CA THR A 75 -34.54 16.18 -0.24
C THR A 75 -33.88 16.33 -1.59
N LEU A 76 -32.94 15.46 -1.94
CA LEU A 76 -32.33 15.38 -3.26
C LEU A 76 -32.71 14.08 -3.96
N SER A 77 -32.93 14.18 -5.29
CA SER A 77 -33.10 12.99 -6.13
C SER A 77 -31.83 12.12 -6.18
N ASN A 78 -31.97 10.84 -6.52
CA ASN A 78 -30.80 9.96 -6.68
C ASN A 78 -29.86 10.44 -7.80
N ASN A 79 -30.39 11.11 -8.83
CA ASN A 79 -29.58 11.68 -9.91
C ASN A 79 -28.76 12.87 -9.39
N ASP A 80 -29.39 13.81 -8.66
CA ASP A 80 -28.68 14.96 -8.07
C ASP A 80 -27.59 14.51 -7.11
N LYS A 81 -27.85 13.48 -6.31
CA LYS A 81 -26.85 12.91 -5.41
C LYS A 81 -25.70 12.26 -6.14
N ARG A 82 -25.95 11.57 -7.28
CA ARG A 82 -24.88 11.03 -8.12
C ARG A 82 -24.04 12.11 -8.77
N SER A 83 -24.71 13.13 -9.30
CA SER A 83 -24.04 14.29 -9.90
C SER A 83 -23.17 15.03 -8.88
N LEU A 84 -23.69 15.26 -7.67
CA LEU A 84 -22.93 15.87 -6.57
C LEU A 84 -21.75 15.02 -6.10
N ALA A 85 -21.93 13.69 -6.02
CA ALA A 85 -20.84 12.77 -5.71
C ALA A 85 -19.74 12.81 -6.77
N THR A 86 -20.10 12.77 -8.06
CA THR A 86 -19.17 12.87 -9.18
C THR A 86 -18.43 14.22 -9.17
N LEU A 87 -19.10 15.30 -8.83
CA LEU A 87 -18.48 16.61 -8.64
C LEU A 87 -17.44 16.60 -7.52
N ILE A 88 -17.73 15.95 -6.39
CA ILE A 88 -16.75 15.83 -5.30
C ILE A 88 -15.56 14.96 -5.72
N TYR A 89 -15.77 13.88 -6.50
CA TYR A 89 -14.67 13.00 -6.96
C TYR A 89 -13.79 13.69 -8.02
N TYR A 90 -14.40 14.39 -8.97
CA TYR A 90 -13.75 14.98 -10.15
C TYR A 90 -14.25 16.41 -10.40
N PRO A 91 -13.93 17.36 -9.51
CA PRO A 91 -14.55 18.68 -9.56
C PRO A 91 -14.28 19.44 -10.87
N LYS A 92 -13.05 19.39 -11.38
CA LYS A 92 -12.69 20.09 -12.63
C LYS A 92 -13.43 19.51 -13.83
N GLU A 93 -13.29 18.22 -14.03
CA GLU A 93 -13.87 17.50 -15.16
C GLU A 93 -15.41 17.58 -15.18
N LYS A 94 -16.02 17.52 -13.98
CA LYS A 94 -17.49 17.63 -13.88
C LYS A 94 -17.98 19.05 -14.14
N MET A 95 -17.28 20.06 -13.66
CA MET A 95 -17.64 21.46 -13.93
C MET A 95 -17.52 21.81 -15.43
N ASP A 96 -16.49 21.28 -16.11
CA ASP A 96 -16.34 21.48 -17.55
C ASP A 96 -17.55 20.92 -18.32
N LEU A 97 -18.05 19.73 -17.98
CA LEU A 97 -19.27 19.18 -18.57
C LEU A 97 -20.53 20.01 -18.25
N VAL A 98 -20.63 20.54 -17.03
CA VAL A 98 -21.79 21.35 -16.63
C VAL A 98 -21.83 22.66 -17.39
N LYS A 99 -20.68 23.31 -17.63
CA LYS A 99 -20.59 24.57 -18.41
C LYS A 99 -21.14 24.45 -19.83
N ASP A 100 -21.05 23.23 -20.41
CA ASP A 100 -21.55 22.98 -21.77
C ASP A 100 -23.08 22.82 -21.82
N THR A 101 -23.74 22.60 -20.68
CA THR A 101 -25.16 22.24 -20.61
C THR A 101 -26.02 23.13 -19.73
N GLU A 102 -25.42 23.86 -18.79
CA GLU A 102 -26.16 24.72 -17.83
C GLU A 102 -26.24 26.15 -18.37
N GLU A 103 -27.48 26.67 -18.47
CA GLU A 103 -27.75 28.01 -18.95
C GLU A 103 -27.55 29.09 -17.87
N ASP A 104 -27.80 28.75 -16.59
CA ASP A 104 -27.67 29.65 -15.43
C ASP A 104 -26.54 29.19 -14.50
N MET A 105 -25.31 29.42 -14.88
CA MET A 105 -24.13 29.07 -14.12
C MET A 105 -24.05 29.76 -12.76
N GLU A 106 -24.56 30.99 -12.62
CA GLU A 106 -24.54 31.74 -11.36
C GLU A 106 -25.38 31.04 -10.30
N ASN A 107 -26.61 30.68 -10.65
CA ASN A 107 -27.52 29.94 -9.77
C ASN A 107 -26.98 28.52 -9.48
N TRP A 108 -26.40 27.85 -10.48
CA TRP A 108 -25.77 26.54 -10.29
C TRP A 108 -24.61 26.60 -9.29
N TYR A 109 -23.71 27.59 -9.40
CA TYR A 109 -22.64 27.79 -8.43
C TYR A 109 -23.19 28.02 -7.02
N LYS A 110 -24.20 28.86 -6.89
CA LYS A 110 -24.82 29.19 -5.61
C LYS A 110 -25.35 27.94 -4.93
N ILE A 111 -26.18 27.15 -5.61
CA ILE A 111 -26.77 25.90 -5.09
C ILE A 111 -25.66 24.89 -4.75
N THR A 112 -24.67 24.76 -5.63
CA THR A 112 -23.56 23.80 -5.45
C THR A 112 -22.71 24.15 -4.24
N LEU A 113 -22.35 25.41 -4.04
CA LEU A 113 -21.58 25.88 -2.89
C LEU A 113 -22.33 25.58 -1.57
N TYR A 114 -23.62 25.86 -1.47
CA TYR A 114 -24.41 25.55 -0.28
C TYR A 114 -24.42 24.04 0.01
N ARG A 115 -24.63 23.22 -1.02
CA ARG A 115 -24.62 21.74 -0.86
C ARG A 115 -23.26 21.24 -0.37
N LEU A 116 -22.16 21.71 -0.92
CA LEU A 116 -20.81 21.31 -0.51
C LEU A 116 -20.46 21.79 0.91
N ILE A 117 -20.87 23.00 1.29
CA ILE A 117 -20.69 23.55 2.63
C ILE A 117 -21.40 22.65 3.67
N GLU A 118 -22.63 22.23 3.42
CA GLU A 118 -23.38 21.35 4.33
C GLU A 118 -22.73 19.96 4.48
N ILE A 119 -22.20 19.39 3.39
CA ILE A 119 -21.42 18.15 3.45
C ILE A 119 -20.12 18.35 4.24
N CYS A 120 -19.41 19.48 4.04
CA CYS A 120 -18.22 19.83 4.80
C CYS A 120 -18.52 19.95 6.31
N LYS A 121 -19.60 20.67 6.71
CA LYS A 121 -20.05 20.80 8.10
C LYS A 121 -20.25 19.43 8.74
N THR A 122 -21.02 18.56 8.07
CA THR A 122 -21.31 17.21 8.56
C THR A 122 -20.06 16.35 8.67
N THR A 123 -19.16 16.44 7.69
CA THR A 123 -17.92 15.66 7.68
C THR A 123 -16.93 16.16 8.75
N ALA A 124 -16.85 17.47 8.94
CA ALA A 124 -15.99 18.12 9.93
C ALA A 124 -16.47 17.93 11.38
N SER A 125 -17.76 17.67 11.60
CA SER A 125 -18.41 17.65 12.94
C SER A 125 -17.80 16.62 13.92
N LYS A 126 -17.15 15.57 13.40
CA LYS A 126 -16.49 14.53 14.23
C LYS A 126 -15.06 14.91 14.68
N TYR A 127 -14.57 16.07 14.29
CA TYR A 127 -13.18 16.50 14.54
C TYR A 127 -13.09 17.73 15.42
N THR A 128 -11.93 17.95 16.02
CA THR A 128 -11.59 19.23 16.64
C THR A 128 -11.40 20.31 15.58
N ARG A 129 -11.71 21.56 15.93
CA ARG A 129 -11.42 22.73 15.04
C ARG A 129 -9.96 22.76 14.59
N SER A 130 -9.03 22.44 15.49
CA SER A 130 -7.58 22.40 15.17
C SER A 130 -7.26 21.37 14.08
N LYS A 131 -7.88 20.18 14.11
CA LYS A 131 -7.69 19.16 13.08
C LYS A 131 -8.30 19.58 11.74
N VAL A 132 -9.49 20.15 11.75
CA VAL A 132 -10.13 20.71 10.56
C VAL A 132 -9.30 21.83 9.95
N ARG A 133 -8.84 22.79 10.77
CA ARG A 133 -8.00 23.92 10.33
C ARG A 133 -6.71 23.46 9.63
N LYS A 134 -6.07 22.40 10.10
CA LYS A 134 -4.89 21.81 9.44
C LYS A 134 -5.22 21.12 8.10
N ALA A 135 -6.47 20.79 7.87
CA ALA A 135 -6.93 20.18 6.63
C ALA A 135 -7.39 21.23 5.59
N LEU A 136 -7.65 22.45 6.00
CA LEU A 136 -8.13 23.52 5.13
C LEU A 136 -7.08 23.87 4.06
N PRO A 137 -7.50 24.15 2.81
CA PRO A 137 -6.62 24.70 1.78
C PRO A 137 -6.17 26.10 2.18
N ALA A 138 -4.86 26.38 2.00
CA ALA A 138 -4.24 27.61 2.51
C ALA A 138 -4.94 28.89 2.01
N ASP A 139 -5.30 28.94 0.73
CA ASP A 139 -5.84 30.15 0.09
C ASP A 139 -7.25 30.52 0.58
N TYR A 140 -8.05 29.53 1.00
CA TYR A 140 -9.46 29.73 1.39
C TYR A 140 -9.73 29.36 2.86
N ALA A 141 -8.69 29.09 3.65
CA ALA A 141 -8.82 28.54 5.00
C ALA A 141 -9.77 29.36 5.88
N TYR A 142 -9.60 30.67 5.93
CA TYR A 142 -10.42 31.57 6.75
C TYR A 142 -11.91 31.51 6.34
N VAL A 143 -12.18 31.67 5.05
CA VAL A 143 -13.56 31.72 4.54
C VAL A 143 -14.26 30.38 4.72
N ILE A 144 -13.58 29.27 4.43
CA ILE A 144 -14.14 27.92 4.63
C ILE A 144 -14.37 27.66 6.13
N GLU A 145 -13.44 28.03 7.02
CA GLU A 145 -13.61 27.86 8.45
C GLU A 145 -14.86 28.61 8.96
N GLU A 146 -15.05 29.85 8.51
CA GLU A 146 -16.23 30.66 8.86
C GLU A 146 -17.53 29.94 8.41
N LEU A 147 -17.59 29.53 7.13
CA LEU A 147 -18.77 28.88 6.55
C LEU A 147 -19.14 27.53 7.19
N ILE A 148 -18.16 26.74 7.65
CA ILE A 148 -18.43 25.42 8.21
C ILE A 148 -18.57 25.40 9.74
N THR A 149 -18.16 26.46 10.44
CA THR A 149 -18.16 26.48 11.91
C THR A 149 -19.46 27.02 12.46
N GLU A 150 -20.04 28.00 11.82
CA GLU A 150 -21.23 28.68 12.26
C GLU A 150 -22.51 27.92 11.87
N LYS A 151 -23.57 28.06 12.67
CA LYS A 151 -24.88 27.52 12.33
C LYS A 151 -25.66 28.54 11.51
N ALA A 152 -26.08 28.16 10.32
CA ALA A 152 -26.89 29.01 9.42
C ALA A 152 -28.26 29.42 10.06
N GLU A 153 -28.71 28.70 11.07
CA GLU A 153 -29.99 28.92 11.79
C GLU A 153 -29.95 30.13 12.73
N VAL A 154 -28.81 30.80 12.87
CA VAL A 154 -28.73 32.06 13.65
C VAL A 154 -29.24 33.20 12.76
N LEU A 155 -30.45 33.66 13.00
CA LEU A 155 -31.20 34.66 12.23
C LEU A 155 -30.39 35.90 11.77
N ASP A 156 -29.38 36.31 12.54
CA ASP A 156 -28.59 37.50 12.25
C ASP A 156 -27.41 37.24 11.29
N LYS A 157 -27.15 35.98 10.86
CA LYS A 157 -26.00 35.66 9.99
C LYS A 157 -26.38 35.16 8.59
N GLU A 158 -27.66 34.94 8.29
CA GLU A 158 -28.09 34.44 6.98
C GLU A 158 -27.62 35.38 5.86
N ALA A 159 -27.88 36.70 6.00
CA ALA A 159 -27.42 37.72 5.03
C ALA A 159 -25.87 37.77 4.93
N TYR A 160 -25.16 37.50 6.02
CA TYR A 160 -23.69 37.44 6.03
C TYR A 160 -23.18 36.27 5.19
N TYR A 161 -23.76 35.05 5.36
CA TYR A 161 -23.41 33.91 4.54
C TYR A 161 -23.72 34.07 3.07
N ASP A 162 -24.91 34.59 2.77
CA ASP A 162 -25.33 34.90 1.41
C ASP A 162 -24.37 35.90 0.75
N SER A 163 -23.94 36.89 1.49
CA SER A 163 -22.95 37.88 1.01
C SER A 163 -21.61 37.20 0.70
N ILE A 164 -21.12 36.31 1.53
CA ILE A 164 -19.87 35.59 1.25
C ILE A 164 -20.00 34.74 -0.02
N VAL A 165 -21.08 33.95 -0.16
CA VAL A 165 -21.29 33.07 -1.32
C VAL A 165 -21.46 33.89 -2.60
N ASN A 166 -22.26 34.95 -2.56
CA ASN A 166 -22.45 35.84 -3.70
C ASN A 166 -21.13 36.51 -4.11
N THR A 167 -20.35 37.00 -3.14
CA THR A 167 -19.03 37.60 -3.43
C THR A 167 -18.07 36.61 -4.09
N ILE A 168 -18.03 35.36 -3.64
CA ILE A 168 -17.20 34.30 -4.27
C ILE A 168 -17.56 34.12 -5.74
N ILE A 169 -18.85 34.21 -6.08
CA ILE A 169 -19.34 34.10 -7.46
C ILE A 169 -19.00 35.36 -8.25
N GLU A 170 -19.31 36.54 -7.73
CA GLU A 170 -19.09 37.83 -8.37
C GLU A 170 -17.62 38.07 -8.76
N ILE A 171 -16.67 37.65 -7.91
CA ILE A 171 -15.23 37.80 -8.19
C ILE A 171 -14.66 36.66 -9.06
N GLY A 172 -15.51 35.72 -9.55
CA GLY A 172 -15.10 34.62 -10.43
C GLY A 172 -14.31 33.51 -9.72
N SER A 173 -14.43 33.36 -8.40
CA SER A 173 -13.68 32.35 -7.61
C SER A 173 -14.46 31.07 -7.33
N ALA A 174 -15.70 30.95 -7.83
CA ALA A 174 -16.59 29.85 -7.51
C ALA A 174 -16.00 28.47 -7.84
N GLU A 175 -15.37 28.31 -9.00
CA GLU A 175 -14.76 27.03 -9.41
C GLU A 175 -13.63 26.57 -8.48
N ASN A 176 -12.69 27.49 -8.17
CA ASN A 176 -11.59 27.19 -7.27
C ASN A 176 -12.10 26.85 -5.85
N PHE A 177 -13.17 27.53 -5.43
CA PHE A 177 -13.78 27.28 -4.12
C PHE A 177 -14.49 25.93 -4.06
N ILE A 178 -15.20 25.53 -5.13
CA ILE A 178 -15.81 24.20 -5.28
C ILE A 178 -14.72 23.11 -5.23
N ILE A 179 -13.61 23.29 -5.94
CA ILE A 179 -12.46 22.36 -5.90
C ILE A 179 -11.94 22.23 -4.48
N ALA A 180 -11.71 23.34 -3.79
CA ALA A 180 -11.21 23.38 -2.42
C ALA A 180 -12.14 22.66 -1.43
N LEU A 181 -13.45 22.85 -1.53
CA LEU A 181 -14.44 22.14 -0.72
C LEU A 181 -14.48 20.64 -1.03
N ALA A 182 -14.42 20.26 -2.31
CA ALA A 182 -14.41 18.85 -2.73
C ALA A 182 -13.16 18.12 -2.19
N GLU A 183 -11.98 18.72 -2.29
CA GLU A 183 -10.74 18.19 -1.76
C GLU A 183 -10.76 18.08 -0.22
N LEU A 184 -11.34 19.07 0.46
CA LEU A 184 -11.54 19.03 1.91
C LEU A 184 -12.45 17.88 2.33
N ILE A 185 -13.57 17.65 1.63
CA ILE A 185 -14.46 16.52 1.89
C ILE A 185 -13.71 15.21 1.72
N GLN A 186 -13.00 15.01 0.58
CA GLN A 186 -12.21 13.81 0.33
C GLN A 186 -11.18 13.56 1.45
N ARG A 187 -10.52 14.61 1.94
CA ARG A 187 -9.54 14.53 3.02
C ARG A 187 -10.14 14.17 4.37
N LEU A 188 -11.35 14.67 4.68
CA LEU A 188 -11.98 14.50 5.99
C LEU A 188 -12.81 13.21 6.12
N VAL A 189 -13.17 12.52 5.01
CA VAL A 189 -13.93 11.28 5.08
C VAL A 189 -13.07 10.09 5.52
N VAL A 190 -11.74 10.12 5.29
CA VAL A 190 -10.78 9.09 5.68
C VAL A 190 -9.73 9.71 6.59
N ASP A 191 -9.60 9.20 7.82
CA ASP A 191 -8.63 9.69 8.79
C ASP A 191 -7.25 9.08 8.60
N HIS A 192 -7.19 7.78 8.31
CA HIS A 192 -5.96 7.03 8.15
C HIS A 192 -6.12 5.97 7.06
N LEU A 193 -5.08 5.79 6.28
CA LEU A 193 -5.02 4.81 5.19
C LEU A 193 -3.95 3.77 5.50
N HIS A 194 -4.33 2.50 5.48
CA HIS A 194 -3.42 1.35 5.58
C HIS A 194 -3.28 0.71 4.20
N ILE A 195 -2.04 0.59 3.70
CA ILE A 195 -1.74 -0.12 2.45
C ILE A 195 -1.01 -1.41 2.79
N LEU A 196 -1.65 -2.55 2.56
CA LEU A 196 -1.12 -3.86 2.90
C LEU A 196 -0.31 -4.47 1.74
N GLY A 197 0.55 -3.65 1.15
CA GLY A 197 1.58 -4.06 0.22
C GLY A 197 1.14 -4.31 -1.22
N ASP A 198 2.12 -4.75 -1.99
CA ASP A 198 2.06 -5.01 -3.44
C ASP A 198 1.55 -3.80 -4.24
N ILE A 199 2.23 -2.66 -4.02
CA ILE A 199 2.00 -1.44 -4.79
C ILE A 199 2.59 -1.58 -6.21
N TYR A 200 3.75 -2.23 -6.30
CA TYR A 200 4.53 -2.40 -7.53
C TYR A 200 4.14 -3.63 -8.34
N ASP A 201 4.66 -3.67 -9.56
CA ASP A 201 4.53 -4.72 -10.57
C ASP A 201 3.10 -4.94 -11.12
N ARG A 202 3.00 -5.67 -12.22
CA ARG A 202 1.80 -6.10 -12.96
C ARG A 202 1.09 -4.99 -13.73
N GLY A 203 0.66 -3.92 -13.10
CA GLY A 203 0.00 -2.77 -13.74
C GLY A 203 0.96 -1.63 -14.07
N PRO A 204 0.51 -0.63 -14.87
CA PRO A 204 1.41 0.30 -15.57
C PRO A 204 1.87 1.52 -14.76
N ALA A 205 1.30 1.79 -13.59
CA ALA A 205 1.47 3.12 -12.98
C ALA A 205 1.75 3.12 -11.46
N PRO A 206 2.65 2.24 -10.93
CA PRO A 206 2.97 2.23 -9.50
C PRO A 206 3.65 3.54 -9.05
N HIS A 207 4.41 4.20 -9.91
CA HIS A 207 5.05 5.48 -9.63
C HIS A 207 4.05 6.60 -9.35
N PHE A 208 2.90 6.64 -10.03
CA PHE A 208 1.82 7.60 -9.73
C PHE A 208 1.09 7.25 -8.42
N ILE A 209 0.96 5.95 -8.09
CA ILE A 209 0.43 5.55 -6.77
C ILE A 209 1.36 6.07 -5.68
N MET A 210 2.67 5.86 -5.81
CA MET A 210 3.65 6.34 -4.85
C MET A 210 3.67 7.87 -4.74
N ASP A 211 3.63 8.59 -5.86
CA ASP A 211 3.52 10.06 -5.88
C ASP A 211 2.27 10.53 -5.09
N ARG A 212 1.14 9.82 -5.22
CA ARG A 212 -0.10 10.13 -4.49
C ARG A 212 0.00 9.82 -3.00
N LEU A 213 0.61 8.69 -2.64
CA LEU A 213 0.83 8.28 -1.24
C LEU A 213 1.78 9.24 -0.52
N MET A 214 2.82 9.76 -1.17
CA MET A 214 3.73 10.76 -0.60
C MET A 214 3.01 12.03 -0.14
N GLN A 215 1.90 12.37 -0.78
CA GLN A 215 1.09 13.55 -0.47
C GLN A 215 -0.08 13.23 0.47
N TYR A 216 -0.28 11.96 0.85
CA TYR A 216 -1.42 11.58 1.66
C TYR A 216 -1.21 11.99 3.12
N HIS A 217 -2.26 12.52 3.75
CA HIS A 217 -2.17 13.19 5.06
C HIS A 217 -1.85 12.26 6.24
N SER A 218 -2.23 10.98 6.17
CA SER A 218 -1.98 9.99 7.23
C SER A 218 -2.05 8.58 6.66
N LEU A 219 -0.91 7.87 6.63
CA LEU A 219 -0.85 6.49 6.14
C LEU A 219 0.23 5.69 6.84
N ASP A 220 0.07 4.38 6.81
CA ASP A 220 1.14 3.40 6.94
C ASP A 220 1.09 2.34 5.82
N ILE A 221 2.18 1.62 5.64
CA ILE A 221 2.35 0.67 4.55
C ILE A 221 2.96 -0.62 5.10
N GLN A 222 2.29 -1.75 4.98
CA GLN A 222 2.90 -3.05 5.19
C GLN A 222 3.49 -3.50 3.86
N TRP A 223 4.81 -3.76 3.84
CA TRP A 223 5.48 -4.10 2.58
C TRP A 223 4.96 -5.42 2.01
N GLY A 224 4.67 -5.43 0.71
CA GLY A 224 4.46 -6.65 -0.05
C GLY A 224 5.78 -7.22 -0.60
N ASN A 225 5.76 -8.46 -1.09
CA ASN A 225 6.97 -9.06 -1.68
C ASN A 225 7.38 -8.31 -2.96
N HIS A 226 6.43 -7.80 -3.75
CA HIS A 226 6.74 -6.95 -4.90
C HIS A 226 7.36 -5.61 -4.49
N ASP A 227 6.94 -5.01 -3.38
CA ASP A 227 7.55 -3.78 -2.86
C ASP A 227 8.99 -4.04 -2.41
N VAL A 228 9.24 -5.14 -1.69
CA VAL A 228 10.59 -5.47 -1.17
C VAL A 228 11.58 -5.79 -2.30
N VAL A 229 11.15 -6.41 -3.40
CA VAL A 229 12.05 -6.62 -4.54
C VAL A 229 12.44 -5.30 -5.21
N TRP A 230 11.54 -4.31 -5.29
CA TRP A 230 11.85 -2.95 -5.75
C TRP A 230 12.77 -2.21 -4.77
N MET A 231 12.55 -2.35 -3.45
CA MET A 231 13.47 -1.84 -2.42
C MET A 231 14.86 -2.44 -2.58
N GLY A 232 14.96 -3.76 -2.82
CA GLY A 232 16.21 -4.46 -3.09
C GLY A 232 16.91 -3.96 -4.34
N ALA A 233 16.17 -3.70 -5.41
CA ALA A 233 16.68 -3.12 -6.65
C ALA A 233 17.24 -1.71 -6.42
N ALA A 234 16.51 -0.85 -5.72
CA ALA A 234 16.95 0.50 -5.35
C ALA A 234 18.19 0.51 -4.44
N ALA A 235 18.35 -0.51 -3.57
CA ALA A 235 19.53 -0.70 -2.76
C ALA A 235 20.74 -1.26 -3.55
N GLY A 236 20.53 -1.67 -4.82
CA GLY A 236 21.56 -2.21 -5.70
C GLY A 236 21.78 -3.72 -5.57
N GLN A 237 20.80 -4.49 -5.08
CA GLN A 237 20.81 -5.96 -5.16
C GLN A 237 20.53 -6.39 -6.59
N LYS A 238 21.56 -6.94 -7.25
CA LYS A 238 21.52 -7.23 -8.70
C LYS A 238 20.45 -8.27 -9.08
N ALA A 239 20.20 -9.28 -8.25
CA ALA A 239 19.15 -10.25 -8.51
C ALA A 239 17.75 -9.60 -8.43
N CYS A 240 17.52 -8.67 -7.49
CA CYS A 240 16.30 -7.89 -7.42
C CYS A 240 16.14 -6.97 -8.64
N ILE A 241 17.22 -6.31 -9.09
CA ILE A 241 17.20 -5.49 -10.32
C ILE A 241 16.79 -6.34 -11.53
N ALA A 242 17.42 -7.51 -11.71
CA ALA A 242 17.09 -8.41 -12.81
C ALA A 242 15.61 -8.87 -12.73
N THR A 243 15.11 -9.15 -11.52
CA THR A 243 13.71 -9.53 -11.30
C THR A 243 12.75 -8.40 -11.67
N VAL A 244 13.02 -7.17 -11.22
CA VAL A 244 12.21 -5.98 -11.53
C VAL A 244 12.16 -5.73 -13.03
N VAL A 245 13.32 -5.72 -13.70
CA VAL A 245 13.39 -5.51 -15.16
C VAL A 245 12.66 -6.63 -15.90
N ARG A 246 12.86 -7.91 -15.51
CA ARG A 246 12.16 -9.06 -16.11
C ARG A 246 10.64 -8.94 -15.94
N ASN A 247 10.17 -8.57 -14.74
CA ASN A 247 8.74 -8.40 -14.50
C ASN A 247 8.17 -7.25 -15.36
N SER A 248 8.86 -6.12 -15.44
CA SER A 248 8.43 -4.97 -16.25
C SER A 248 8.32 -5.35 -17.73
N ILE A 249 9.30 -6.08 -18.29
CA ILE A 249 9.22 -6.58 -19.66
C ILE A 249 8.07 -7.57 -19.82
N ARG A 250 7.96 -8.57 -18.94
CA ARG A 250 6.94 -9.61 -19.02
C ARG A 250 5.51 -9.05 -19.07
N TYR A 251 5.25 -8.00 -18.30
CA TYR A 251 3.93 -7.37 -18.23
C TYR A 251 3.74 -6.23 -19.23
N GLY A 252 4.73 -5.95 -20.10
CA GLY A 252 4.68 -4.87 -21.08
C GLY A 252 4.70 -3.48 -20.48
N ASN A 253 5.38 -3.30 -19.38
CA ASN A 253 5.39 -2.07 -18.58
C ASN A 253 6.80 -1.46 -18.46
N LEU A 254 7.62 -1.51 -19.52
CA LEU A 254 8.94 -0.89 -19.51
C LEU A 254 8.89 0.62 -19.27
N ASP A 255 7.82 1.28 -19.70
CA ASP A 255 7.56 2.71 -19.48
C ASP A 255 7.65 3.10 -18.00
N ILE A 256 7.37 2.18 -17.08
CA ILE A 256 7.58 2.42 -15.63
C ILE A 256 9.06 2.73 -15.35
N LEU A 257 9.98 1.97 -15.95
CA LEU A 257 11.41 2.15 -15.75
C LEU A 257 11.91 3.38 -16.52
N GLU A 258 11.55 3.50 -17.80
CA GLU A 258 12.09 4.53 -18.70
C GLU A 258 11.43 5.89 -18.45
N ASP A 259 10.12 6.00 -18.57
CA ASP A 259 9.38 7.26 -18.41
C ASP A 259 9.08 7.57 -16.94
N GLY A 260 8.71 6.55 -16.16
CA GLY A 260 8.34 6.71 -14.76
C GLY A 260 9.51 7.07 -13.86
N TYR A 261 10.66 6.40 -14.05
CA TYR A 261 11.86 6.55 -13.22
C TYR A 261 13.11 7.03 -13.96
N GLY A 262 13.10 7.16 -15.29
CA GLY A 262 14.26 7.58 -16.08
C GLY A 262 15.38 6.54 -16.10
N ILE A 263 15.04 5.25 -15.89
CA ILE A 263 16.02 4.15 -15.90
C ILE A 263 16.09 3.60 -17.31
N ASN A 264 17.15 3.94 -18.03
CA ASN A 264 17.35 3.61 -19.43
C ASN A 264 17.65 2.13 -19.65
N MET A 265 16.88 1.47 -20.53
CA MET A 265 17.07 0.05 -20.92
C MET A 265 18.00 -0.14 -22.11
N LEU A 266 18.54 0.92 -22.73
CA LEU A 266 19.46 0.83 -23.86
C LEU A 266 20.66 -0.10 -23.64
N PRO A 267 21.29 -0.16 -22.44
CA PRO A 267 22.38 -1.12 -22.21
C PRO A 267 21.98 -2.58 -22.42
N LEU A 268 20.77 -2.96 -21.97
CA LEU A 268 20.22 -4.29 -22.17
C LEU A 268 19.82 -4.51 -23.63
N ALA A 269 19.16 -3.54 -24.26
CA ALA A 269 18.76 -3.60 -25.66
C ALA A 269 19.97 -3.78 -26.59
N THR A 270 21.03 -3.00 -26.39
CA THR A 270 22.27 -3.11 -27.18
C THR A 270 22.95 -4.48 -26.99
N PHE A 271 23.02 -4.95 -25.76
CA PHE A 271 23.62 -6.25 -25.44
C PHE A 271 22.90 -7.41 -26.15
N VAL A 272 21.57 -7.41 -26.18
CA VAL A 272 20.81 -8.51 -26.76
C VAL A 272 20.85 -8.53 -28.31
N MET A 273 21.06 -7.38 -28.94
CA MET A 273 21.23 -7.29 -30.39
C MET A 273 22.49 -8.03 -30.88
N GLU A 274 23.49 -8.16 -30.03
CA GLU A 274 24.74 -8.90 -30.32
C GLU A 274 24.64 -10.33 -29.77
N ALA A 275 24.42 -10.50 -28.47
CA ALA A 275 24.52 -11.79 -27.79
C ALA A 275 23.35 -12.76 -28.11
N TYR A 276 22.17 -12.24 -28.45
CA TYR A 276 20.95 -13.01 -28.77
C TYR A 276 20.49 -12.78 -30.22
N LYS A 277 21.41 -12.37 -31.12
CA LYS A 277 21.11 -12.02 -32.50
C LYS A 277 20.31 -13.11 -33.21
N ASP A 278 20.80 -14.35 -33.12
CA ASP A 278 20.29 -15.52 -33.86
C ASP A 278 19.29 -16.36 -33.00
N ASP A 279 18.87 -15.85 -31.85
CA ASP A 279 17.94 -16.53 -30.96
C ASP A 279 16.54 -15.91 -31.11
N PRO A 280 15.51 -16.67 -31.52
CA PRO A 280 14.15 -16.16 -31.70
C PRO A 280 13.43 -15.87 -30.38
N CYS A 281 13.89 -16.43 -29.25
CA CYS A 281 13.34 -16.22 -27.91
C CYS A 281 11.83 -16.38 -27.78
N GLU A 282 11.21 -17.30 -28.54
CA GLU A 282 9.74 -17.41 -28.72
C GLU A 282 8.96 -17.60 -27.42
N ILE A 283 9.51 -18.36 -26.46
CA ILE A 283 8.85 -18.63 -25.17
C ILE A 283 8.84 -17.41 -24.24
N PHE A 284 9.52 -16.34 -24.59
CA PHE A 284 9.65 -15.11 -23.79
C PHE A 284 8.74 -13.97 -24.28
N ALA A 285 7.61 -14.31 -24.92
CA ALA A 285 6.63 -13.32 -25.34
C ALA A 285 6.16 -12.43 -24.17
N MET A 286 5.97 -11.15 -24.48
CA MET A 286 5.44 -10.17 -23.53
C MET A 286 3.92 -10.27 -23.45
N LYS A 287 3.33 -10.03 -22.29
CA LYS A 287 1.88 -9.85 -22.16
C LYS A 287 1.49 -8.52 -22.80
N GLY A 288 0.40 -8.49 -23.56
CA GLY A 288 -0.04 -7.27 -24.26
C GLY A 288 0.74 -6.93 -25.53
N ALA A 289 1.44 -7.90 -26.11
CA ALA A 289 2.24 -7.73 -27.34
C ALA A 289 1.48 -7.11 -28.53
N SER A 290 0.16 -7.18 -28.55
CA SER A 290 -0.67 -6.51 -29.58
C SER A 290 -0.52 -4.99 -29.65
N ASN A 291 0.08 -4.37 -28.64
CA ASN A 291 0.31 -2.93 -28.59
C ASN A 291 1.69 -2.50 -29.15
N TYR A 292 2.53 -3.49 -29.50
CA TYR A 292 3.89 -3.27 -29.98
C TYR A 292 3.99 -3.56 -31.49
N ASN A 293 4.89 -2.86 -32.17
CA ASN A 293 5.25 -3.23 -33.52
C ASN A 293 6.16 -4.49 -33.51
N VAL A 294 6.35 -5.11 -34.69
CA VAL A 294 7.08 -6.39 -34.82
C VAL A 294 8.52 -6.29 -34.30
N LEU A 295 9.22 -5.17 -34.55
CA LEU A 295 10.60 -4.97 -34.11
C LEU A 295 10.70 -4.79 -32.60
N GLU A 296 9.76 -4.05 -32.02
CA GLU A 296 9.65 -3.88 -30.56
C GLU A 296 9.37 -5.20 -29.86
N GLU A 297 8.49 -6.03 -30.45
CA GLU A 297 8.17 -7.36 -29.92
C GLU A 297 9.39 -8.29 -29.97
N GLU A 298 10.11 -8.34 -31.09
CA GLU A 298 11.33 -9.17 -31.22
C GLU A 298 12.42 -8.73 -30.24
N LEU A 299 12.68 -7.42 -30.14
CA LEU A 299 13.64 -6.89 -29.18
C LEU A 299 13.23 -7.19 -27.75
N GLY A 300 11.95 -7.02 -27.42
CA GLY A 300 11.38 -7.31 -26.11
C GLY A 300 11.54 -8.77 -25.70
N LYS A 301 11.29 -9.74 -26.60
CA LYS A 301 11.52 -11.17 -26.36
C LYS A 301 12.98 -11.45 -26.01
N LYS A 302 13.94 -10.87 -26.76
CA LYS A 302 15.37 -11.03 -26.53
C LYS A 302 15.80 -10.42 -25.19
N MET A 303 15.35 -9.21 -24.88
CA MET A 303 15.59 -8.55 -23.59
C MET A 303 15.04 -9.38 -22.43
N HIS A 304 13.83 -9.92 -22.59
CA HIS A 304 13.16 -10.75 -21.58
C HIS A 304 13.96 -12.02 -21.28
N LYS A 305 14.38 -12.76 -22.32
CA LYS A 305 15.22 -13.96 -22.16
C LYS A 305 16.55 -13.63 -21.52
N ALA A 306 17.26 -12.62 -22.02
CA ALA A 306 18.58 -12.23 -21.52
C ALA A 306 18.55 -11.87 -20.03
N ILE A 307 17.59 -11.02 -19.62
CA ILE A 307 17.51 -10.62 -18.22
C ILE A 307 17.03 -11.79 -17.32
N ALA A 308 16.20 -12.71 -17.82
CA ALA A 308 15.84 -13.92 -17.11
C ALA A 308 17.06 -14.85 -16.87
N VAL A 309 17.90 -15.05 -17.89
CA VAL A 309 19.14 -15.83 -17.75
C VAL A 309 20.10 -15.16 -16.76
N ILE A 310 20.28 -13.83 -16.85
CA ILE A 310 21.06 -13.06 -15.87
C ILE A 310 20.51 -13.24 -14.45
N GLN A 311 19.19 -13.17 -14.28
CA GLN A 311 18.54 -13.40 -13.00
C GLN A 311 18.89 -14.80 -12.44
N PHE A 312 18.73 -15.86 -13.22
CA PHE A 312 19.05 -17.23 -12.77
C PHE A 312 20.51 -17.42 -12.39
N LYS A 313 21.45 -16.77 -13.12
CA LYS A 313 22.86 -16.76 -12.73
C LYS A 313 23.10 -16.08 -11.38
N LEU A 314 22.52 -14.90 -11.18
CA LEU A 314 22.66 -14.14 -9.94
C LEU A 314 22.01 -14.83 -8.75
N GLU A 315 20.81 -15.39 -8.91
CA GLU A 315 20.11 -16.17 -7.90
C GLU A 315 20.89 -17.42 -7.51
N GLY A 316 21.44 -18.17 -8.47
CA GLY A 316 22.27 -19.33 -8.19
C GLY A 316 23.53 -19.01 -7.38
N LYS A 317 24.13 -17.81 -7.57
CA LYS A 317 25.22 -17.32 -6.71
C LYS A 317 24.75 -17.02 -5.28
N LEU A 318 23.55 -16.43 -5.12
CA LEU A 318 22.98 -16.16 -3.82
C LEU A 318 22.67 -17.44 -3.05
N VAL A 319 22.00 -18.40 -3.69
CA VAL A 319 21.67 -19.72 -3.11
C VAL A 319 22.93 -20.46 -2.63
N ARG A 320 23.99 -20.47 -3.45
CA ARG A 320 25.26 -21.11 -3.09
C ARG A 320 25.98 -20.43 -1.92
N ARG A 321 25.79 -19.12 -1.76
CA ARG A 321 26.36 -18.34 -0.65
C ARG A 321 25.57 -18.52 0.64
N HIS A 322 24.25 -18.66 0.53
CA HIS A 322 23.29 -18.71 1.64
C HIS A 322 22.50 -20.02 1.64
N LYS A 323 23.17 -21.14 1.95
CA LYS A 323 22.53 -22.45 2.03
C LYS A 323 21.43 -22.51 3.11
N GLU A 324 21.55 -21.68 4.14
CA GLU A 324 20.55 -21.52 5.20
C GLU A 324 19.19 -21.00 4.71
N PHE A 325 19.13 -20.38 3.53
CA PHE A 325 17.87 -19.90 2.92
C PHE A 325 17.01 -21.03 2.35
N GLN A 326 17.59 -22.24 2.17
CA GLN A 326 16.87 -23.43 1.68
C GLN A 326 16.15 -23.19 0.34
N MET A 327 16.85 -22.59 -0.62
CA MET A 327 16.31 -22.20 -1.94
C MET A 327 17.06 -22.88 -3.10
N GLU A 328 17.50 -24.13 -2.91
CA GLU A 328 18.25 -24.89 -3.92
C GLU A 328 17.43 -25.14 -5.20
N ASP A 329 16.11 -25.13 -5.10
CA ASP A 329 15.17 -25.19 -6.21
C ASP A 329 15.25 -24.00 -7.19
N ARG A 330 15.90 -22.91 -6.80
CA ARG A 330 16.16 -21.75 -7.67
C ARG A 330 17.52 -21.82 -8.38
N ALA A 331 18.41 -22.69 -7.97
CA ALA A 331 19.73 -22.84 -8.56
C ALA A 331 19.74 -24.02 -9.55
N LEU A 332 19.07 -23.87 -10.69
CA LEU A 332 18.79 -24.96 -11.62
C LEU A 332 19.77 -25.06 -12.82
N LEU A 333 20.53 -24.00 -13.18
CA LEU A 333 21.34 -23.99 -14.39
C LEU A 333 22.37 -25.11 -14.47
N HIS A 334 22.97 -25.53 -13.35
CA HIS A 334 23.95 -26.63 -13.32
C HIS A 334 23.32 -28.03 -13.49
N ARG A 335 21.98 -28.12 -13.48
CA ARG A 335 21.22 -29.37 -13.67
C ARG A 335 20.79 -29.60 -15.11
N ILE A 336 21.05 -28.62 -15.98
CA ILE A 336 20.76 -28.72 -17.41
C ILE A 336 21.81 -29.60 -18.09
N ASN A 337 21.33 -30.53 -18.93
CA ASN A 337 22.16 -31.25 -19.88
C ASN A 337 22.02 -30.58 -21.28
N PRO A 338 23.01 -29.78 -21.72
CA PRO A 338 22.91 -29.03 -22.98
C PRO A 338 22.91 -29.92 -24.22
N GLU A 339 23.56 -31.11 -24.14
CA GLU A 339 23.64 -32.03 -25.29
C GLU A 339 22.30 -32.71 -25.53
N LYS A 340 21.57 -33.07 -24.46
CA LYS A 340 20.25 -33.70 -24.54
C LYS A 340 19.11 -32.67 -24.62
N GLY A 341 19.33 -31.40 -24.29
CA GLY A 341 18.28 -30.42 -24.15
C GLY A 341 17.30 -30.72 -23.01
N THR A 342 17.80 -31.28 -21.90
CA THR A 342 16.98 -31.69 -20.75
C THR A 342 17.48 -31.07 -19.45
N ILE A 343 16.64 -31.10 -18.42
CA ILE A 343 17.00 -30.72 -17.06
C ILE A 343 16.54 -31.80 -16.07
N THR A 344 17.37 -32.08 -15.07
CA THR A 344 17.00 -32.94 -13.94
C THR A 344 16.63 -32.08 -12.74
N LEU A 345 15.35 -32.03 -12.37
CA LEU A 345 14.88 -31.26 -11.23
C LEU A 345 15.30 -31.90 -9.87
N PRO A 346 15.17 -31.20 -8.73
CA PRO A 346 15.51 -31.73 -7.40
C PRO A 346 14.77 -33.02 -7.01
N ASP A 347 13.61 -33.31 -7.61
CA ASP A 347 12.86 -34.56 -7.44
C ASP A 347 13.50 -35.78 -8.16
N GLY A 348 14.59 -35.55 -8.88
CA GLY A 348 15.33 -36.59 -9.62
C GLY A 348 14.74 -36.93 -11.00
N LYS A 349 13.65 -36.28 -11.41
CA LYS A 349 13.05 -36.48 -12.73
C LYS A 349 13.70 -35.62 -13.80
N GLU A 350 13.84 -36.18 -15.01
CA GLU A 350 14.35 -35.49 -16.19
C GLU A 350 13.21 -34.97 -17.06
N TYR A 351 13.30 -33.70 -17.44
CA TYR A 351 12.32 -33.01 -18.26
C TYR A 351 12.96 -32.39 -19.51
N PRO A 352 12.30 -32.46 -20.67
CA PRO A 352 12.77 -31.77 -21.88
C PRO A 352 12.60 -30.26 -21.69
N LEU A 353 13.55 -29.48 -22.20
CA LEU A 353 13.47 -28.04 -22.26
C LEU A 353 12.74 -27.59 -23.53
N ARG A 354 11.83 -26.65 -23.39
CA ARG A 354 11.13 -25.98 -24.51
C ARG A 354 12.07 -25.12 -25.36
N ASP A 355 13.14 -24.66 -24.75
CA ASP A 355 14.22 -23.87 -25.35
C ASP A 355 15.53 -24.23 -24.67
N ASN A 356 16.47 -24.75 -25.42
CA ASN A 356 17.80 -25.16 -24.95
C ASN A 356 18.92 -24.28 -25.50
N ASN A 357 18.58 -23.16 -26.14
CA ASN A 357 19.55 -22.18 -26.61
C ASN A 357 19.92 -21.20 -25.50
N PHE A 358 21.12 -21.31 -24.97
CA PHE A 358 21.63 -20.45 -23.92
C PHE A 358 22.95 -19.80 -24.35
N PRO A 359 22.94 -18.77 -25.21
CA PRO A 359 24.09 -18.24 -25.86
C PRO A 359 25.15 -17.64 -24.90
N THR A 360 24.76 -17.31 -23.69
CA THR A 360 25.64 -16.66 -22.70
C THR A 360 26.03 -17.56 -21.54
N ILE A 361 25.64 -18.84 -21.52
CA ILE A 361 25.98 -19.76 -20.42
C ILE A 361 27.29 -20.51 -20.75
N ASP A 362 28.29 -20.36 -19.88
CA ASP A 362 29.43 -21.27 -19.80
C ASP A 362 29.06 -22.48 -18.93
N TRP A 363 28.90 -23.65 -19.54
CA TRP A 363 28.46 -24.87 -18.83
C TRP A 363 29.45 -25.39 -17.79
N LYS A 364 30.72 -24.93 -17.82
CA LYS A 364 31.70 -25.21 -16.75
C LYS A 364 31.42 -24.33 -15.52
N HIS A 365 30.93 -23.14 -15.75
CA HIS A 365 30.66 -22.12 -14.73
C HIS A 365 29.29 -21.46 -14.95
N PRO A 366 28.17 -22.20 -14.88
CA PRO A 366 26.86 -21.77 -15.39
C PRO A 366 26.27 -20.54 -14.68
N TYR A 367 26.80 -20.16 -13.54
CA TYR A 367 26.37 -18.99 -12.79
C TYR A 367 27.24 -17.75 -12.97
N GLU A 368 28.35 -17.86 -13.75
CA GLU A 368 29.18 -16.69 -14.00
C GLU A 368 28.57 -15.80 -15.09
N LEU A 369 28.57 -14.48 -14.81
CA LEU A 369 28.16 -13.50 -15.81
C LEU A 369 29.26 -13.32 -16.84
N THR A 370 28.89 -13.23 -18.13
CA THR A 370 29.81 -12.78 -19.18
C THR A 370 30.22 -11.31 -18.94
N ALA A 371 31.22 -10.85 -19.65
CA ALA A 371 31.68 -9.46 -19.57
C ALA A 371 30.54 -8.48 -19.94
N GLY A 372 29.76 -8.79 -20.99
CA GLY A 372 28.63 -7.99 -21.42
C GLY A 372 27.48 -7.98 -20.40
N GLU A 373 27.11 -9.14 -19.85
CA GLU A 373 26.09 -9.23 -18.79
C GLU A 373 26.50 -8.45 -17.53
N LYS A 374 27.79 -8.49 -17.17
CA LYS A 374 28.32 -7.74 -16.04
C LYS A 374 28.22 -6.24 -16.28
N GLU A 375 28.57 -5.78 -17.47
CA GLU A 375 28.47 -4.37 -17.86
C GLU A 375 27.02 -3.88 -17.82
N VAL A 376 26.06 -4.66 -18.37
CA VAL A 376 24.62 -4.36 -18.29
C VAL A 376 24.17 -4.21 -16.83
N MET A 377 24.52 -5.18 -15.98
CA MET A 377 24.11 -5.15 -14.58
C MET A 377 24.79 -4.04 -13.77
N ASP A 378 26.00 -3.64 -14.11
CA ASP A 378 26.68 -2.51 -13.46
C ASP A 378 26.01 -1.17 -13.83
N LYS A 379 25.64 -0.99 -15.10
CA LYS A 379 24.91 0.19 -15.58
C LYS A 379 23.51 0.27 -14.98
N LEU A 380 22.75 -0.83 -14.98
CA LEU A 380 21.43 -0.89 -14.36
C LEU A 380 21.53 -0.63 -12.85
N SER A 381 22.47 -1.24 -12.14
CA SER A 381 22.66 -1.02 -10.71
C SER A 381 22.97 0.44 -10.39
N SER A 382 23.78 1.10 -11.23
CA SER A 382 24.03 2.54 -11.10
C SER A 382 22.76 3.36 -11.31
N ALA A 383 21.98 3.05 -12.35
CA ALA A 383 20.74 3.76 -12.67
C ALA A 383 19.70 3.65 -11.53
N PHE A 384 19.43 2.44 -11.02
CA PHE A 384 18.49 2.23 -9.90
C PHE A 384 18.92 2.96 -8.63
N ARG A 385 20.21 2.93 -8.30
CA ARG A 385 20.73 3.58 -7.08
C ARG A 385 20.73 5.10 -7.15
N ASN A 386 20.86 5.67 -8.34
CA ASN A 386 20.96 7.11 -8.54
C ASN A 386 19.65 7.76 -9.01
N CYS A 387 18.58 6.99 -9.23
CA CYS A 387 17.28 7.53 -9.57
C CYS A 387 16.64 8.20 -8.34
N GLU A 388 16.67 9.53 -8.28
CA GLU A 388 16.17 10.32 -7.14
C GLU A 388 14.68 10.03 -6.84
N LYS A 389 13.85 9.97 -7.88
CA LYS A 389 12.41 9.69 -7.72
C LYS A 389 12.19 8.32 -7.08
N LEU A 390 12.88 7.27 -7.55
CA LEU A 390 12.79 5.94 -6.96
C LEU A 390 13.28 5.94 -5.51
N GLN A 391 14.41 6.60 -5.22
CA GLN A 391 14.94 6.69 -3.87
C GLN A 391 13.97 7.41 -2.91
N ASN A 392 13.25 8.44 -3.38
CA ASN A 392 12.23 9.12 -2.59
C ASN A 392 11.02 8.22 -2.30
N HIS A 393 10.57 7.43 -3.28
CA HIS A 393 9.52 6.44 -3.09
C HIS A 393 9.93 5.36 -2.08
N ILE A 394 11.17 4.85 -2.18
CA ILE A 394 11.67 3.86 -1.22
C ILE A 394 11.82 4.44 0.19
N ARG A 395 12.22 5.72 0.32
CA ARG A 395 12.20 6.40 1.64
C ARG A 395 10.80 6.42 2.24
N LEU A 396 9.77 6.69 1.45
CA LEU A 396 8.38 6.61 1.94
C LEU A 396 8.07 5.20 2.48
N LEU A 397 8.42 4.14 1.74
CA LEU A 397 8.24 2.76 2.21
C LEU A 397 9.01 2.49 3.52
N LEU A 398 10.21 3.04 3.68
CA LEU A 398 11.00 2.89 4.90
C LEU A 398 10.45 3.71 6.07
N ASP A 399 9.98 4.94 5.81
CA ASP A 399 9.54 5.87 6.85
C ASP A 399 8.11 5.56 7.34
N LYS A 400 7.24 5.12 6.45
CA LYS A 400 5.82 4.82 6.72
C LYS A 400 5.50 3.34 6.72
N GLY A 401 6.47 2.48 6.43
CA GLY A 401 6.22 1.06 6.26
C GLY A 401 7.06 0.15 7.15
N GLY A 402 6.63 -1.12 7.16
CA GLY A 402 7.25 -2.24 7.84
C GLY A 402 6.71 -3.56 7.31
N LEU A 403 7.18 -4.68 7.87
CA LEU A 403 6.67 -6.00 7.51
C LEU A 403 5.31 -6.28 8.15
N TYR A 404 5.00 -5.64 9.27
CA TYR A 404 3.71 -5.70 9.95
C TYR A 404 3.48 -4.43 10.77
N THR A 405 2.22 -4.22 11.16
CA THR A 405 1.82 -3.19 12.12
C THR A 405 0.69 -3.73 13.00
N VAL A 406 0.71 -3.36 14.27
CA VAL A 406 -0.44 -3.53 15.17
C VAL A 406 -1.07 -2.16 15.33
N TYR A 407 -2.34 -2.01 14.97
CA TYR A 407 -3.04 -0.74 15.01
C TYR A 407 -4.53 -0.91 15.38
N ASN A 408 -4.94 -0.26 16.46
CA ASN A 408 -6.32 -0.29 16.97
C ASN A 408 -6.92 -1.70 17.08
N GLY A 409 -6.14 -2.64 17.62
CA GLY A 409 -6.56 -4.03 17.79
C GLY A 409 -6.47 -4.89 16.55
N ASN A 410 -5.93 -4.40 15.45
CA ASN A 410 -5.73 -5.14 14.21
C ASN A 410 -4.25 -5.44 14.00
N LEU A 411 -3.92 -6.68 13.66
CA LEU A 411 -2.62 -7.11 13.16
C LEU A 411 -2.63 -7.05 11.64
N LEU A 412 -1.80 -6.19 11.08
CA LEU A 412 -1.70 -5.91 9.65
C LEU A 412 -0.39 -6.48 9.11
N PHE A 413 -0.45 -7.29 8.08
CA PHE A 413 0.71 -7.72 7.30
C PHE A 413 0.26 -8.11 5.89
N HIS A 414 1.20 -8.21 4.94
CA HIS A 414 0.85 -8.49 3.56
C HIS A 414 0.53 -9.97 3.31
N GLY A 415 1.46 -10.88 3.60
CA GLY A 415 1.42 -12.28 3.15
C GLY A 415 0.90 -13.28 4.18
N SER A 416 1.81 -13.93 4.93
CA SER A 416 1.47 -15.02 5.84
C SER A 416 2.43 -15.10 7.03
N ILE A 417 1.99 -15.67 8.13
CA ILE A 417 2.87 -16.07 9.23
C ILE A 417 3.38 -17.48 8.94
N PRO A 418 4.71 -17.73 8.85
CA PRO A 418 5.24 -19.07 8.62
C PRO A 418 4.87 -20.03 9.75
N LEU A 419 4.09 -21.06 9.41
CA LEU A 419 3.60 -22.09 10.32
C LEU A 419 4.04 -23.49 9.88
N ASN A 420 4.18 -24.40 10.84
CA ASN A 420 4.22 -25.83 10.62
C ASN A 420 2.80 -26.38 10.38
N GLU A 421 2.70 -27.62 9.90
CA GLU A 421 1.41 -28.25 9.63
C GLU A 421 0.53 -28.45 10.88
N ASP A 422 1.14 -28.49 12.07
CA ASP A 422 0.48 -28.60 13.38
C ASP A 422 0.03 -27.23 13.96
N GLY A 423 0.27 -26.12 13.25
CA GLY A 423 -0.10 -24.76 13.69
C GLY A 423 0.94 -24.07 14.57
N THR A 424 2.04 -24.71 14.90
CA THR A 424 3.14 -24.06 15.62
C THR A 424 3.93 -23.12 14.70
N PHE A 425 4.57 -22.08 15.28
CA PHE A 425 5.40 -21.16 14.51
C PHE A 425 6.64 -21.86 13.96
N ARG A 426 6.86 -21.73 12.66
CA ARG A 426 8.00 -22.32 11.97
C ARG A 426 9.29 -21.59 12.31
N GLU A 427 10.31 -22.35 12.71
CA GLU A 427 11.66 -21.82 12.92
C GLU A 427 12.37 -21.61 11.58
N VAL A 428 12.99 -20.43 11.43
CA VAL A 428 13.72 -20.02 10.22
C VAL A 428 15.12 -19.58 10.60
N GLN A 429 16.11 -20.10 9.87
CA GLN A 429 17.52 -19.74 10.06
C GLN A 429 17.87 -18.49 9.26
N ILE A 430 18.32 -17.45 9.96
CA ILE A 430 18.83 -16.22 9.35
C ILE A 430 20.22 -15.92 9.92
N TYR A 431 21.23 -16.04 9.08
CA TYR A 431 22.65 -15.81 9.43
C TYR A 431 23.09 -16.54 10.71
N GLY A 432 22.76 -17.83 10.80
CA GLY A 432 23.20 -18.71 11.88
C GLY A 432 22.41 -18.59 13.20
N LYS A 433 21.29 -17.87 13.20
CA LYS A 433 20.36 -17.80 14.32
C LYS A 433 18.95 -18.21 13.88
N SER A 434 18.21 -18.83 14.80
CA SER A 434 16.85 -19.29 14.60
C SER A 434 15.85 -18.24 15.09
N TYR A 435 14.83 -17.97 14.30
CA TYR A 435 13.76 -17.02 14.60
C TYR A 435 12.40 -17.59 14.19
N LYS A 436 11.34 -17.20 14.89
CA LYS A 436 9.97 -17.61 14.59
C LYS A 436 8.96 -16.53 14.99
N GLY A 437 7.72 -16.64 14.53
CA GLY A 437 6.63 -15.72 14.88
C GLY A 437 7.03 -14.28 14.67
N LYS A 438 6.75 -13.43 15.66
CA LYS A 438 7.04 -11.99 15.65
C LYS A 438 8.53 -11.67 15.50
N GLU A 439 9.40 -12.44 16.18
CA GLU A 439 10.86 -12.21 16.10
C GLU A 439 11.40 -12.35 14.68
N LEU A 440 10.82 -13.25 13.86
CA LEU A 440 11.21 -13.40 12.46
C LEU A 440 10.90 -12.12 11.67
N TYR A 441 9.73 -11.53 11.86
CA TYR A 441 9.37 -10.25 11.24
C TYR A 441 10.34 -9.13 11.66
N ASP A 442 10.59 -9.01 12.98
CA ASP A 442 11.44 -7.96 13.54
C ASP A 442 12.88 -8.04 13.01
N VAL A 443 13.46 -9.25 12.91
CA VAL A 443 14.82 -9.44 12.40
C VAL A 443 14.92 -9.18 10.90
N LEU A 444 13.96 -9.65 10.10
CA LEU A 444 13.94 -9.42 8.65
C LEU A 444 13.81 -7.92 8.36
N GLU A 445 12.90 -7.22 9.02
CA GLU A 445 12.76 -5.77 8.88
C GLU A 445 14.03 -5.03 9.28
N THR A 446 14.67 -5.44 10.37
CA THR A 446 15.96 -4.87 10.81
C THR A 446 17.02 -4.98 9.72
N TYR A 447 17.14 -6.13 9.04
CA TYR A 447 18.09 -6.29 7.94
C TYR A 447 17.72 -5.45 6.72
N VAL A 448 16.43 -5.33 6.36
CA VAL A 448 15.99 -4.44 5.28
C VAL A 448 16.43 -3.01 5.58
N ARG A 449 16.19 -2.50 6.79
CA ARG A 449 16.59 -1.15 7.20
C ARG A 449 18.11 -0.97 7.20
N ARG A 450 18.88 -1.99 7.61
CA ARG A 450 20.36 -1.96 7.56
C ARG A 450 20.91 -1.83 6.13
N ALA A 451 20.22 -2.33 5.11
CA ALA A 451 20.62 -2.16 3.72
C ALA A 451 20.74 -0.68 3.32
N PHE A 452 19.93 0.20 3.92
CA PHE A 452 19.85 1.63 3.61
C PHE A 452 20.58 2.50 4.62
N TYR A 453 20.54 2.18 5.91
CA TYR A 453 21.00 3.06 6.98
C TYR A 453 22.31 2.63 7.63
N SER A 454 22.78 1.40 7.44
CA SER A 454 24.05 0.95 8.02
C SER A 454 25.23 1.62 7.34
N VAL A 455 26.27 1.96 8.12
CA VAL A 455 27.56 2.46 7.60
C VAL A 455 28.43 1.29 7.10
N GLY A 456 28.28 0.11 7.68
CA GLY A 456 29.08 -1.08 7.39
C GLY A 456 28.67 -1.75 6.07
N LYS A 457 29.61 -1.92 5.12
CA LYS A 457 29.35 -2.57 3.81
C LYS A 457 28.82 -4.00 3.93
N GLU A 458 29.29 -4.78 4.91
CA GLU A 458 28.84 -6.17 5.12
C GLU A 458 27.39 -6.19 5.64
N GLU A 459 27.02 -5.29 6.54
CA GLU A 459 25.65 -5.20 7.02
C GLU A 459 24.69 -4.74 5.92
N GLN A 460 25.11 -3.77 5.10
CA GLN A 460 24.35 -3.38 3.90
C GLN A 460 24.16 -4.55 2.95
N LYS A 461 25.21 -5.37 2.72
CA LYS A 461 25.15 -6.54 1.85
C LYS A 461 24.19 -7.60 2.38
N LYS A 462 24.28 -7.92 3.69
CA LYS A 462 23.34 -8.83 4.34
C LYS A 462 21.90 -8.34 4.18
N GLY A 463 21.65 -7.05 4.40
CA GLY A 463 20.33 -6.46 4.22
C GLY A 463 19.81 -6.58 2.78
N ARG A 464 20.67 -6.35 1.78
CA ARG A 464 20.33 -6.55 0.36
C ARG A 464 19.99 -8.00 0.04
N ASP A 465 20.77 -8.95 0.57
CA ASP A 465 20.54 -10.37 0.33
C ASP A 465 19.22 -10.84 1.03
N ILE A 466 18.89 -10.28 2.20
CA ILE A 466 17.60 -10.51 2.87
C ILE A 466 16.40 -9.99 2.07
N MET A 467 16.51 -8.85 1.39
CA MET A 467 15.40 -8.39 0.53
C MET A 467 15.11 -9.37 -0.61
N TRP A 468 16.14 -9.97 -1.19
CA TRP A 468 15.94 -11.04 -2.16
C TRP A 468 15.34 -12.31 -1.51
N TYR A 469 15.78 -12.67 -0.31
CA TYR A 469 15.17 -13.76 0.47
C TYR A 469 13.67 -13.52 0.70
N ILE A 470 13.30 -12.34 1.20
CA ILE A 470 11.91 -11.98 1.48
C ILE A 470 11.04 -12.07 0.21
N TRP A 471 11.58 -11.71 -0.95
CA TRP A 471 10.88 -11.78 -2.23
C TRP A 471 10.38 -13.18 -2.58
N ALA A 472 11.18 -14.23 -2.40
CA ALA A 472 10.93 -15.51 -3.05
C ALA A 472 11.16 -16.75 -2.18
N ALA A 473 11.61 -16.60 -0.92
CA ALA A 473 11.92 -17.75 -0.09
C ALA A 473 10.67 -18.45 0.45
N PRO A 474 10.67 -19.79 0.53
CA PRO A 474 9.51 -20.58 0.99
C PRO A 474 9.10 -20.27 2.44
N ASN A 475 10.04 -19.82 3.26
CA ASN A 475 9.80 -19.45 4.65
C ASN A 475 9.70 -17.94 4.87
N SER A 476 9.60 -17.16 3.79
CA SER A 476 9.37 -15.72 3.86
C SER A 476 7.93 -15.43 4.28
N PRO A 477 7.72 -14.51 5.23
CA PRO A 477 6.37 -14.10 5.62
C PRO A 477 5.62 -13.38 4.49
N LEU A 478 6.32 -12.84 3.46
CA LEU A 478 5.67 -12.13 2.36
C LEU A 478 5.37 -13.01 1.15
N PHE A 479 6.10 -14.10 0.94
CA PHE A 479 5.88 -14.95 -0.22
C PHE A 479 4.83 -16.04 0.02
N GLY A 480 4.86 -16.71 1.16
CA GLY A 480 3.82 -17.63 1.63
C GLY A 480 3.58 -18.89 0.80
N LYS A 481 4.55 -19.33 -0.02
CA LYS A 481 4.47 -20.53 -0.87
C LYS A 481 5.73 -21.37 -0.77
N SER A 482 5.63 -22.66 -1.14
CA SER A 482 6.73 -23.63 -1.01
C SER A 482 7.93 -23.33 -1.93
N LYS A 483 7.70 -22.76 -3.08
CA LYS A 483 8.73 -22.37 -4.07
C LYS A 483 8.17 -21.32 -5.04
N MET A 484 9.06 -20.64 -5.75
CA MET A 484 8.69 -19.78 -6.87
C MET A 484 9.19 -20.41 -8.18
N SER A 485 8.30 -21.02 -8.96
CA SER A 485 8.58 -21.82 -10.15
C SER A 485 8.86 -20.97 -11.40
N THR A 486 9.78 -19.98 -11.30
CA THR A 486 10.04 -19.05 -12.41
C THR A 486 10.71 -19.75 -13.60
N PHE A 487 11.76 -20.54 -13.37
CA PHE A 487 12.49 -21.26 -14.41
C PHE A 487 11.56 -22.30 -15.08
N GLU A 488 10.87 -23.10 -14.30
CA GLU A 488 9.99 -24.17 -14.77
C GLU A 488 8.89 -23.62 -15.69
N ARG A 489 8.28 -22.48 -15.33
CA ARG A 489 7.23 -21.84 -16.14
C ARG A 489 7.71 -21.37 -17.51
N TYR A 490 8.99 -21.04 -17.67
CA TYR A 490 9.54 -20.71 -18.99
C TYR A 490 9.94 -21.95 -19.77
N PHE A 491 10.71 -22.84 -19.16
CA PHE A 491 11.48 -23.84 -19.88
C PHE A 491 10.89 -25.25 -19.85
N ILE A 492 9.93 -25.56 -18.97
CA ILE A 492 9.34 -26.91 -18.87
C ILE A 492 7.86 -26.83 -19.23
N GLU A 493 7.39 -27.72 -20.11
CA GLU A 493 5.99 -27.76 -20.53
C GLU A 493 5.08 -28.41 -19.49
N ASP A 494 5.61 -29.40 -18.73
CA ASP A 494 4.85 -30.10 -17.70
C ASP A 494 4.41 -29.18 -16.59
N SER A 495 3.11 -28.86 -16.55
CA SER A 495 2.49 -27.97 -15.60
C SER A 495 2.58 -28.45 -14.13
N SER A 496 2.80 -29.74 -13.91
CA SER A 496 3.00 -30.27 -12.55
C SER A 496 4.25 -29.68 -11.85
N THR A 497 5.26 -29.29 -12.66
CA THR A 497 6.47 -28.62 -12.18
C THR A 497 6.23 -27.17 -11.76
N HIS A 498 5.12 -26.56 -12.22
CA HIS A 498 4.73 -25.17 -11.94
C HIS A 498 3.97 -25.00 -10.63
N GLU A 499 3.64 -26.10 -9.94
CA GLU A 499 2.87 -26.07 -8.69
C GLU A 499 3.66 -25.36 -7.58
N GLU A 500 3.01 -24.37 -6.96
CA GLU A 500 3.50 -23.59 -5.82
C GLU A 500 2.53 -23.78 -4.66
N LYS A 501 2.82 -24.76 -3.76
CA LYS A 501 1.95 -25.06 -2.62
C LYS A 501 1.95 -23.89 -1.64
N LYS A 502 0.74 -23.50 -1.21
CA LYS A 502 0.57 -22.46 -0.20
C LYS A 502 1.12 -22.90 1.16
N ASN A 503 1.60 -21.94 1.96
CA ASN A 503 2.01 -22.15 3.36
C ASN A 503 0.84 -22.69 4.20
N ALA A 504 1.14 -23.43 5.27
CA ALA A 504 0.15 -23.96 6.22
C ALA A 504 -0.78 -22.86 6.80
N TYR A 505 -0.31 -21.62 6.91
CA TYR A 505 -1.11 -20.45 7.31
C TYR A 505 -2.45 -20.37 6.56
N TYR A 506 -2.44 -20.50 5.22
CA TYR A 506 -3.64 -20.39 4.38
C TYR A 506 -4.65 -21.53 4.52
N ARG A 507 -4.30 -22.58 5.23
CA ARG A 507 -5.20 -23.67 5.61
C ARG A 507 -5.65 -23.56 7.06
N LEU A 508 -4.76 -23.04 7.91
CA LEU A 508 -4.96 -22.98 9.36
C LEU A 508 -5.64 -21.68 9.83
N TRP A 509 -5.82 -20.69 8.96
CA TRP A 509 -6.51 -19.44 9.28
C TRP A 509 -7.99 -19.58 9.65
N GLU A 510 -8.60 -20.77 9.45
CA GLU A 510 -9.95 -21.10 9.95
C GLU A 510 -9.91 -21.81 11.32
N ASN A 511 -8.73 -22.14 11.82
CA ASN A 511 -8.58 -22.77 13.14
C ASN A 511 -8.44 -21.70 14.22
N GLU A 512 -9.45 -21.58 15.06
CA GLU A 512 -9.53 -20.52 16.08
C GLU A 512 -8.34 -20.55 17.06
N GLU A 513 -7.91 -21.72 17.52
CA GLU A 513 -6.77 -21.84 18.45
C GLU A 513 -5.47 -21.33 17.82
N VAL A 514 -5.23 -21.64 16.55
CA VAL A 514 -4.06 -21.17 15.80
C VAL A 514 -4.13 -19.65 15.61
N VAL A 515 -5.29 -19.11 15.22
CA VAL A 515 -5.50 -17.67 15.05
C VAL A 515 -5.31 -16.93 16.36
N ASP A 516 -5.84 -17.46 17.45
CA ASP A 516 -5.67 -16.90 18.79
C ASP A 516 -4.20 -16.87 19.23
N ASN A 517 -3.43 -17.92 18.91
CA ASN A 517 -2.01 -17.97 19.20
C ASN A 517 -1.23 -16.96 18.37
N MET A 518 -1.59 -16.76 17.10
CA MET A 518 -1.00 -15.71 16.27
C MET A 518 -1.27 -14.31 16.84
N LEU A 519 -2.51 -14.02 17.26
CA LEU A 519 -2.84 -12.72 17.87
C LEU A 519 -2.05 -12.48 19.16
N ARG A 520 -1.96 -13.49 20.04
CA ARG A 520 -1.17 -13.39 21.30
C ARG A 520 0.32 -13.17 21.05
N GLU A 521 0.89 -13.82 20.04
CA GLU A 521 2.30 -13.67 19.64
C GLU A 521 2.64 -12.21 19.29
N PHE A 522 1.71 -11.51 18.64
CA PHE A 522 1.86 -10.10 18.30
C PHE A 522 1.29 -9.13 19.38
N GLY A 523 0.97 -9.64 20.58
CA GLY A 523 0.56 -8.84 21.72
C GLY A 523 -0.92 -8.39 21.70
N LEU A 524 -1.76 -9.03 20.90
CA LEU A 524 -3.18 -8.72 20.81
C LEU A 524 -4.05 -9.64 21.67
N ASN A 525 -5.19 -9.10 22.13
CA ASN A 525 -6.22 -9.90 22.78
C ASN A 525 -7.03 -10.65 21.71
N PRO A 526 -7.07 -12.00 21.72
CA PRO A 526 -7.79 -12.79 20.72
C PRO A 526 -9.31 -12.57 20.67
N GLU A 527 -9.92 -12.14 21.77
CA GLU A 527 -11.37 -11.88 21.81
C GLU A 527 -11.78 -10.61 21.03
N LYS A 528 -10.84 -9.70 20.78
CA LYS A 528 -11.10 -8.39 20.17
C LYS A 528 -10.22 -8.09 18.98
N GLY A 529 -9.15 -8.85 18.82
CA GLY A 529 -8.15 -8.65 17.77
C GLY A 529 -8.59 -9.25 16.44
N HIS A 530 -8.12 -8.61 15.35
CA HIS A 530 -8.31 -9.11 14.00
C HIS A 530 -6.95 -9.23 13.31
N ILE A 531 -6.83 -10.19 12.40
CA ILE A 531 -5.74 -10.29 11.42
C ILE A 531 -6.29 -9.77 10.09
N ILE A 532 -5.60 -8.83 9.47
CA ILE A 532 -5.96 -8.29 8.16
C ILE A 532 -4.75 -8.47 7.25
N ASN A 533 -4.93 -9.21 6.13
CA ASN A 533 -3.87 -9.48 5.18
C ASN A 533 -4.35 -9.49 3.73
N GLY A 534 -3.39 -9.50 2.77
CA GLY A 534 -3.62 -9.54 1.33
C GLY A 534 -2.95 -10.75 0.67
N HIS A 535 -2.25 -10.53 -0.46
CA HIS A 535 -1.35 -11.43 -1.18
C HIS A 535 -1.99 -12.61 -1.92
N VAL A 536 -3.01 -13.24 -1.36
CA VAL A 536 -3.72 -14.35 -1.99
C VAL A 536 -5.14 -13.90 -2.32
N PRO A 537 -5.45 -13.73 -3.62
CA PRO A 537 -6.75 -13.26 -4.04
C PRO A 537 -7.89 -14.16 -3.57
N VAL A 538 -8.97 -13.54 -3.11
CA VAL A 538 -10.22 -14.20 -2.76
C VAL A 538 -11.01 -14.47 -4.04
N HIS A 539 -11.37 -15.73 -4.29
CA HIS A 539 -12.15 -16.17 -5.44
C HIS A 539 -13.66 -16.03 -5.18
N GLN A 540 -14.14 -14.79 -5.16
CA GLN A 540 -15.57 -14.53 -4.89
C GLN A 540 -16.49 -15.20 -5.92
N SER A 541 -16.06 -15.30 -7.18
CA SER A 541 -16.78 -16.02 -8.24
C SER A 541 -17.00 -17.50 -7.94
N GLU A 542 -16.16 -18.10 -7.10
CA GLU A 542 -16.24 -19.49 -6.62
C GLU A 542 -16.93 -19.62 -5.26
N GLY A 543 -17.44 -18.50 -4.70
CA GLY A 543 -18.11 -18.46 -3.41
C GLY A 543 -17.17 -18.37 -2.19
N GLU A 544 -15.89 -18.07 -2.40
CA GLU A 544 -14.96 -17.89 -1.30
C GLU A 544 -15.26 -16.61 -0.52
N SER A 545 -15.33 -16.73 0.83
CA SER A 545 -15.51 -15.57 1.71
C SER A 545 -14.18 -14.90 2.03
N PRO A 546 -14.08 -13.55 1.96
CA PRO A 546 -12.93 -12.80 2.46
C PRO A 546 -12.83 -12.78 3.99
N VAL A 547 -13.92 -13.13 4.68
CA VAL A 547 -14.00 -13.18 6.15
C VAL A 547 -13.85 -14.62 6.60
N LYS A 548 -12.83 -14.89 7.40
CA LYS A 548 -12.43 -16.22 7.89
C LYS A 548 -12.50 -16.25 9.41
N CYS A 549 -12.55 -17.46 9.99
CA CYS A 549 -12.52 -17.68 11.43
C CYS A 549 -13.49 -16.75 12.20
N ASP A 550 -14.76 -16.77 11.82
CA ASP A 550 -15.83 -15.95 12.43
C ASP A 550 -15.48 -14.45 12.56
N GLY A 551 -14.74 -13.92 11.59
CA GLY A 551 -14.36 -12.50 11.54
C GLY A 551 -13.00 -12.18 12.16
N LYS A 552 -12.30 -13.13 12.76
CA LYS A 552 -10.95 -12.90 13.31
C LYS A 552 -9.88 -12.68 12.23
N VAL A 553 -10.08 -13.25 11.02
CA VAL A 553 -9.17 -13.08 9.88
C VAL A 553 -9.92 -12.49 8.69
N ILE A 554 -9.39 -11.43 8.11
CA ILE A 554 -10.00 -10.71 6.99
C ILE A 554 -8.97 -10.59 5.87
N VAL A 555 -9.26 -11.20 4.73
CA VAL A 555 -8.42 -11.16 3.53
C VAL A 555 -8.96 -10.09 2.59
N ILE A 556 -8.14 -9.07 2.30
CA ILE A 556 -8.58 -7.92 1.50
C ILE A 556 -8.00 -7.88 0.08
N ASP A 557 -7.30 -8.93 -0.36
CA ASP A 557 -6.91 -9.06 -1.77
C ASP A 557 -8.12 -9.53 -2.58
N GLY A 558 -8.69 -8.61 -3.35
CA GLY A 558 -9.78 -8.86 -4.28
C GLY A 558 -9.36 -8.77 -5.75
N GLY A 559 -8.04 -8.59 -6.02
CA GLY A 559 -7.50 -8.54 -7.37
C GLY A 559 -7.70 -7.19 -8.06
N PHE A 560 -7.17 -6.09 -7.53
CA PHE A 560 -7.13 -4.79 -8.23
C PHE A 560 -6.52 -4.90 -9.61
N SER A 561 -5.51 -5.76 -9.77
CA SER A 561 -4.85 -6.00 -11.06
C SER A 561 -5.82 -6.60 -12.09
N LYS A 562 -5.99 -5.93 -13.23
CA LYS A 562 -6.92 -6.31 -14.31
C LYS A 562 -6.87 -7.78 -14.72
N PRO A 563 -5.69 -8.43 -14.85
CA PRO A 563 -5.63 -9.86 -15.20
C PRO A 563 -6.33 -10.79 -14.20
N TYR A 564 -6.42 -10.38 -12.92
CA TYR A 564 -7.05 -11.18 -11.87
C TYR A 564 -8.55 -10.95 -11.74
N GLN A 565 -9.07 -9.80 -12.16
CA GLN A 565 -10.50 -9.46 -12.03
C GLN A 565 -11.44 -10.48 -12.71
N LYS A 566 -10.99 -11.14 -13.78
CA LYS A 566 -11.76 -12.21 -14.44
C LYS A 566 -11.88 -13.47 -13.58
N VAL A 567 -10.90 -13.71 -12.70
CA VAL A 567 -10.83 -14.90 -11.84
C VAL A 567 -11.53 -14.63 -10.52
N THR A 568 -11.28 -13.47 -9.92
CA THR A 568 -11.87 -13.08 -8.62
C THR A 568 -13.34 -12.69 -8.73
N GLY A 569 -13.76 -12.15 -9.88
CA GLY A 569 -15.13 -11.65 -10.10
C GLY A 569 -15.36 -10.22 -9.60
N ILE A 570 -14.35 -9.60 -8.99
CA ILE A 570 -14.37 -8.22 -8.47
C ILE A 570 -13.04 -7.51 -8.79
N ALA A 571 -12.99 -6.21 -8.50
CA ALA A 571 -11.81 -5.38 -8.72
C ALA A 571 -11.17 -4.87 -7.41
N GLY A 572 -11.20 -5.67 -6.37
CA GLY A 572 -10.57 -5.37 -5.10
C GLY A 572 -11.55 -5.17 -3.95
N TYR A 573 -11.00 -5.14 -2.74
CA TYR A 573 -11.71 -4.81 -1.51
C TYR A 573 -11.14 -3.56 -0.85
N THR A 574 -12.00 -2.82 -0.13
CA THR A 574 -11.57 -1.91 0.92
C THR A 574 -12.25 -2.32 2.23
N LEU A 575 -11.47 -2.56 3.26
CA LEU A 575 -12.00 -2.69 4.61
C LEU A 575 -12.05 -1.29 5.23
N ILE A 576 -13.18 -0.98 5.86
CA ILE A 576 -13.43 0.31 6.52
C ILE A 576 -13.66 0.07 8.00
N TYR A 577 -12.81 0.64 8.85
CA TYR A 577 -12.97 0.62 10.29
C TYR A 577 -13.37 2.01 10.81
N ASN A 578 -14.59 2.17 11.21
CA ASN A 578 -15.12 3.42 11.74
C ASN A 578 -15.62 3.26 13.20
N SER A 579 -16.27 4.28 13.74
CA SER A 579 -16.77 4.25 15.12
C SER A 579 -17.88 3.23 15.40
N TYR A 580 -18.42 2.55 14.39
CA TYR A 580 -19.47 1.55 14.51
C TYR A 580 -18.98 0.12 14.26
N GLY A 581 -17.75 -0.05 13.76
CA GLY A 581 -17.16 -1.37 13.52
C GLY A 581 -16.47 -1.50 12.15
N LEU A 582 -16.22 -2.74 11.75
CA LEU A 582 -15.54 -3.14 10.52
C LEU A 582 -16.57 -3.47 9.43
N ASN A 583 -16.38 -2.89 8.26
CA ASN A 583 -17.21 -3.12 7.07
C ASN A 583 -16.32 -3.35 5.86
N LEU A 584 -16.57 -4.41 5.12
CA LEU A 584 -15.87 -4.72 3.88
C LEU A 584 -16.69 -4.22 2.69
N THR A 585 -16.02 -3.51 1.77
CA THR A 585 -16.62 -3.01 0.52
C THR A 585 -15.93 -3.66 -0.65
N ALA A 586 -16.68 -4.35 -1.51
CA ALA A 586 -16.18 -4.87 -2.78
C ALA A 586 -16.31 -3.79 -3.87
N HIS A 587 -15.34 -3.76 -4.77
CA HIS A 587 -15.30 -2.83 -5.90
C HIS A 587 -15.60 -3.54 -7.22
N GLU A 588 -16.36 -2.86 -8.08
CA GLU A 588 -16.54 -3.25 -9.48
C GLU A 588 -15.33 -2.80 -10.32
N PRO A 589 -15.09 -3.42 -11.49
CA PRO A 589 -14.03 -3.01 -12.39
C PRO A 589 -14.17 -1.54 -12.81
N PHE A 590 -13.10 -0.78 -12.64
CA PHE A 590 -13.03 0.62 -13.06
C PHE A 590 -12.67 0.69 -14.54
N THR A 591 -13.51 1.35 -15.34
CA THR A 591 -13.31 1.52 -16.80
C THR A 591 -12.32 2.66 -17.09
N SER A 592 -12.73 3.89 -16.83
CA SER A 592 -11.89 5.09 -16.98
C SER A 592 -12.45 6.27 -16.20
N LYS A 593 -11.60 7.27 -15.95
CA LYS A 593 -12.04 8.55 -15.38
C LYS A 593 -13.08 9.25 -16.25
N ALA A 594 -12.88 9.27 -17.57
CA ALA A 594 -13.80 9.91 -18.52
C ALA A 594 -15.20 9.27 -18.46
N ASP A 595 -15.26 7.93 -18.42
CA ASP A 595 -16.53 7.20 -18.34
C ASP A 595 -17.22 7.43 -16.98
N ALA A 596 -16.47 7.41 -15.88
CA ALA A 596 -17.00 7.69 -14.54
C ALA A 596 -17.60 9.09 -14.41
N VAL A 597 -16.98 10.10 -15.02
CA VAL A 597 -17.47 11.48 -15.04
C VAL A 597 -18.69 11.63 -15.95
N ALA A 598 -18.65 11.06 -17.16
CA ALA A 598 -19.72 11.21 -18.15
C ALA A 598 -21.00 10.47 -17.73
N ARG A 599 -20.88 9.28 -17.14
CA ARG A 599 -22.02 8.45 -16.74
C ARG A 599 -22.41 8.59 -15.28
N GLU A 600 -21.63 9.34 -14.50
CA GLU A 600 -21.80 9.50 -13.05
C GLU A 600 -21.81 8.16 -12.30
N THR A 601 -20.94 7.22 -12.72
CA THR A 601 -20.88 5.88 -12.16
C THR A 601 -19.91 5.79 -11.00
N ASP A 602 -20.21 4.89 -10.07
CA ASP A 602 -19.33 4.53 -8.95
C ASP A 602 -19.03 3.03 -9.03
N ILE A 603 -17.90 2.60 -8.49
CA ILE A 603 -17.44 1.20 -8.52
C ILE A 603 -17.71 0.44 -7.21
N VAL A 604 -18.50 1.03 -6.31
CA VAL A 604 -18.87 0.38 -5.05
C VAL A 604 -20.06 -0.54 -5.28
N SER A 605 -19.84 -1.88 -5.18
CA SER A 605 -20.91 -2.85 -5.40
C SER A 605 -21.62 -3.26 -4.12
N ASN A 606 -20.94 -3.97 -3.22
CA ASN A 606 -21.55 -4.54 -2.02
C ASN A 606 -20.76 -4.18 -0.76
N ARG A 607 -21.50 -3.91 0.32
CA ARG A 607 -20.95 -3.78 1.68
C ARG A 607 -21.38 -4.95 2.52
N VAL A 608 -20.41 -5.59 3.15
CA VAL A 608 -20.62 -6.64 4.13
C VAL A 608 -20.12 -6.16 5.48
N ALA A 609 -20.97 -6.20 6.48
CA ALA A 609 -20.53 -5.95 7.85
C ALA A 609 -19.72 -7.16 8.33
N VAL A 610 -18.52 -6.91 8.80
CA VAL A 610 -17.63 -7.93 9.37
C VAL A 610 -17.81 -7.98 10.87
N SER A 611 -17.85 -6.81 11.53
CA SER A 611 -18.01 -6.71 12.97
C SER A 611 -18.76 -5.42 13.33
N TYR A 612 -19.76 -5.53 14.18
CA TYR A 612 -20.45 -4.39 14.77
C TYR A 612 -20.05 -4.21 16.23
N MET A 613 -19.79 -2.96 16.61
CA MET A 613 -19.55 -2.62 18.00
C MET A 613 -20.86 -2.41 18.75
N SER A 614 -20.98 -2.98 19.96
CA SER A 614 -22.16 -2.83 20.83
C SER A 614 -22.44 -1.38 21.24
N ARG A 615 -21.41 -0.54 21.23
CA ARG A 615 -21.49 0.92 21.42
C ARG A 615 -20.59 1.63 20.42
N ARG A 616 -20.92 2.88 20.12
CA ARG A 616 -20.06 3.74 19.29
C ARG A 616 -18.68 3.89 19.92
N GLN A 617 -17.64 3.58 19.19
CA GLN A 617 -16.26 3.76 19.62
C GLN A 617 -15.86 5.23 19.62
N LEU A 618 -15.09 5.62 20.63
CA LEU A 618 -14.52 6.95 20.80
C LEU A 618 -13.02 6.91 20.56
N VAL A 619 -12.41 8.09 20.43
CA VAL A 619 -10.94 8.21 20.38
C VAL A 619 -10.32 7.56 21.61
N GLY A 620 -10.94 7.68 22.79
CA GLY A 620 -10.47 7.07 24.03
C GLY A 620 -10.37 5.54 24.03
N ASP A 621 -10.98 4.88 23.05
CA ASP A 621 -10.93 3.41 22.87
C ASP A 621 -9.80 2.97 21.89
N THR A 622 -9.06 3.90 21.31
CA THR A 622 -8.01 3.67 20.29
C THR A 622 -6.61 3.76 20.88
N ASP A 623 -5.61 3.29 20.14
CA ASP A 623 -4.19 3.43 20.51
C ASP A 623 -3.80 4.89 20.70
N THR A 624 -4.28 5.79 19.82
CA THR A 624 -4.12 7.23 20.01
C THR A 624 -4.73 7.69 21.34
N GLY A 625 -5.91 7.18 21.67
CA GLY A 625 -6.58 7.50 22.94
C GLY A 625 -5.80 7.02 24.16
N HIS A 626 -5.16 5.84 24.07
CA HIS A 626 -4.29 5.36 25.14
C HIS A 626 -3.08 6.28 25.33
N ALA A 627 -2.39 6.68 24.25
CA ALA A 627 -1.28 7.64 24.31
C ALA A 627 -1.72 9.01 24.86
N LEU A 628 -2.92 9.48 24.52
CA LEU A 628 -3.48 10.72 25.09
C LEU A 628 -3.74 10.59 26.60
N LYS A 629 -4.25 9.46 27.08
CA LYS A 629 -4.46 9.20 28.51
C LYS A 629 -3.13 9.20 29.29
N GLU A 630 -2.09 8.58 28.76
CA GLU A 630 -0.74 8.62 29.34
C GLU A 630 -0.25 10.06 29.44
N ARG A 631 -0.36 10.84 28.37
CA ARG A 631 0.03 12.25 28.36
C ARG A 631 -0.76 13.10 29.35
N ILE A 632 -2.04 12.85 29.53
CA ILE A 632 -2.87 13.50 30.56
C ILE A 632 -2.29 13.20 31.96
N GLN A 633 -1.92 11.96 32.25
CA GLN A 633 -1.34 11.59 33.55
C GLN A 633 0.01 12.29 33.79
N GLU A 634 0.86 12.38 32.78
CA GLU A 634 2.12 13.11 32.85
C GLU A 634 1.91 14.60 33.13
N LEU A 635 0.93 15.22 32.48
CA LEU A 635 0.58 16.63 32.71
C LEU A 635 -0.03 16.87 34.11
N ILE A 636 -0.81 15.90 34.63
CA ILE A 636 -1.30 15.95 36.02
C ILE A 636 -0.12 15.92 37.00
N GLN A 637 0.88 15.06 36.80
CA GLN A 637 2.10 15.02 37.60
C GLN A 637 2.87 16.35 37.53
N LEU A 638 2.94 16.98 36.34
CA LEU A 638 3.54 18.31 36.18
C LEU A 638 2.77 19.40 36.97
N LEU A 639 1.44 19.37 36.93
CA LEU A 639 0.60 20.29 37.73
C LEU A 639 0.86 20.13 39.21
N ASP A 640 0.97 18.91 39.73
CA ASP A 640 1.27 18.62 41.11
C ASP A 640 2.67 19.10 41.47
N ALA A 641 3.67 18.96 40.59
CA ALA A 641 5.01 19.48 40.79
C ALA A 641 5.04 21.02 40.84
N TYR A 642 4.22 21.71 40.07
CA TYR A 642 4.05 23.17 40.18
C TYR A 642 3.36 23.55 41.49
N ARG A 643 2.24 22.91 41.85
CA ARG A 643 1.46 23.23 43.09
C ARG A 643 2.23 22.96 44.36
N THR A 644 3.10 21.96 44.36
CA THR A 644 3.98 21.62 45.51
C THR A 644 5.29 22.40 45.52
N GLY A 645 5.54 23.23 44.49
CA GLY A 645 6.75 24.04 44.41
C GLY A 645 8.04 23.29 44.06
N ILE A 646 7.91 21.98 43.62
CA ILE A 646 9.06 21.18 43.17
C ILE A 646 9.60 21.74 41.86
N ILE A 647 8.72 22.23 40.97
CA ILE A 647 9.07 22.95 39.76
C ILE A 647 8.45 24.34 39.84
N LYS A 648 9.18 25.36 39.43
CA LYS A 648 8.67 26.74 39.38
C LYS A 648 8.09 27.04 38.00
N GLU A 649 6.95 27.73 37.98
CA GLU A 649 6.40 28.28 36.74
C GLU A 649 7.36 29.27 36.10
N LYS A 650 7.46 29.23 34.78
CA LYS A 650 8.16 30.25 33.98
C LYS A 650 7.10 31.17 33.37
N LYS A 651 6.99 32.39 33.89
CA LYS A 651 6.10 33.43 33.33
C LYS A 651 6.68 34.02 32.06
#